data_2180e0cb317f494135cd378f8d295d6a
#
_entry.id   2180e0cb317f494135cd378f8d295d6a
#
_cell.length_a   1.000
_cell.length_b   1.000
_cell.length_c   1.000
_cell.angle_alpha   90.00
_cell.angle_beta   90.00
_cell.angle_gamma   90.00
#
_symmetry.space_group_name_H-M   'P 1'
#
loop_
_entity.id
_entity.type
_entity.pdbx_description
1 polymer ?
#
loop_
_entity_poly.entity_id
_entity_poly.type
_entity_poly.pdbx_seq_one_letter_code
_entity_poly.pdbx_strand_id
1 'polypeptide(L)'
;MIRIGLRDARSHFGRFIMSIIAIALGVAFVVGSFCFREMLNTQVSSMMATNSDHDVYVRGVDKAKSSSASPMSGSGASENYNQIDNSLATTIAKVSGVSSASATATISGTVLVDRDGNAVSTMGAPTMAIGMSSSEPWRSAHFTVGSYPKGDSEIALHQFAADKAKLKVGDTTTIVYEDGPKKVTISGIFTTQTSQAGAIIIGIDPSVARHYYAMTAPDPNKSSLIGVYANATNPLNSQGQRQLAARINKALTAGSHAHAVTGDEVRKESTKSIQDALGFIQPLILIFALIALFVGSFIIANTFSMIVRESMRGYALLRSVGASPRQVFSTVIVQAVILGIVGSGIGIGLGWGIIELIAIGLEQIGTPLSGQSSPTITAIAVGMVIGLIVSLLGAAIPARDAALAPPIQAMNETVNPEKSVKRRGIIGAVMCTLGIAFWVFTYALATAGTNGPTPWQSLNDISTGYPLGLGAGLLVIGAIVLGPALVSPTASALGWLPSHILRVTGTLATRNLSRSRRRTANTAAALFVGVAIVSCLGVVASSAKASVADIVDTGLKADYAVNSASYGRLPQGAIDAISKTRGVKSTVATRLVMGVTYNGKSLDSAMSIASPASMFSEVFAATTTGGDAAQAITAEELVVAKNIAADNDWQLGDAINVSATSTVVDEAATKQAQADYQAQTQAQVQQLIAAGDKAGAQKILDDAKNIDPATLVKTKSVTKAQRVTIGAIVTNSAYAGGIYMSDKLADGLADRNMQIVRQLFVSAERGQNLDALHERLLKAVKPYYVVTVMDHDEYKSTTSSMVDQILAILYALLALSIIIAIFGIVNTLALSVSERTKEIGLLRAIGTSRGQIRGMLAIEAVIIAVFGTLVGLVIGVGAGAMIRVVYETSGLQTLSIPWKQLAIFLVLAVAVGLIASVSPASRALKKPVLDAVSSE
;
A
#
# COMPACT_ATOMS: atom_id res chain seq x y z
N MET A 1 -1.85 -45.23 -24.08
CA MET A 1 -2.53 -44.44 -23.02
C MET A 1 -2.54 -42.95 -23.33
N ILE A 2 -1.44 -42.29 -23.67
CA ILE A 2 -1.41 -40.85 -24.02
C ILE A 2 -2.38 -40.53 -25.16
N ARG A 3 -2.39 -41.34 -26.25
CA ARG A 3 -3.31 -41.15 -27.37
C ARG A 3 -4.79 -41.31 -26.99
N ILE A 4 -5.10 -42.20 -26.03
CA ILE A 4 -6.47 -42.40 -25.52
C ILE A 4 -6.90 -41.19 -24.71
N GLY A 5 -6.04 -40.72 -23.78
CA GLY A 5 -6.30 -39.50 -22.97
C GLY A 5 -6.49 -38.25 -23.82
N LEU A 6 -5.70 -38.12 -24.91
CA LEU A 6 -5.77 -36.98 -25.82
C LEU A 6 -7.06 -37.00 -26.66
N ARG A 7 -7.45 -38.18 -27.15
CA ARG A 7 -8.69 -38.39 -27.94
C ARG A 7 -9.93 -38.17 -27.08
N ASP A 8 -9.90 -38.67 -25.84
CA ASP A 8 -10.98 -38.49 -24.86
C ASP A 8 -11.15 -37.05 -24.44
N ALA A 9 -10.04 -36.32 -24.18
CA ALA A 9 -10.06 -34.88 -23.89
C ALA A 9 -10.65 -34.08 -25.07
N ARG A 10 -10.34 -34.44 -26.30
CA ARG A 10 -10.85 -33.76 -27.50
C ARG A 10 -12.34 -34.08 -27.77
N SER A 11 -12.79 -35.32 -27.58
CA SER A 11 -14.19 -35.71 -27.80
C SER A 11 -15.16 -35.13 -26.77
N HIS A 12 -14.67 -34.83 -25.57
CA HIS A 12 -15.47 -34.30 -24.46
C HIS A 12 -15.10 -32.87 -24.06
N PHE A 13 -14.47 -32.09 -24.97
CA PHE A 13 -13.97 -30.70 -24.68
C PHE A 13 -15.00 -29.81 -24.00
N GLY A 14 -16.27 -29.90 -24.42
CA GLY A 14 -17.34 -29.11 -23.80
C GLY A 14 -17.56 -29.35 -22.29
N ARG A 15 -17.15 -30.51 -21.77
CA ARG A 15 -17.23 -30.86 -20.34
C ARG A 15 -16.08 -30.27 -19.54
N PHE A 16 -14.93 -30.09 -20.20
CA PHE A 16 -13.71 -29.52 -19.57
C PHE A 16 -13.66 -27.98 -19.54
N ILE A 17 -14.58 -27.32 -20.27
CA ILE A 17 -14.60 -25.84 -20.33
C ILE A 17 -14.59 -25.20 -18.92
N MET A 18 -15.41 -25.74 -18.01
CA MET A 18 -15.46 -25.20 -16.64
C MET A 18 -14.16 -25.41 -15.87
N SER A 19 -13.45 -26.52 -16.08
CA SER A 19 -12.12 -26.75 -15.50
C SER A 19 -11.09 -25.81 -16.10
N ILE A 20 -11.12 -25.62 -17.43
CA ILE A 20 -10.23 -24.70 -18.13
C ILE A 20 -10.42 -23.29 -17.63
N ILE A 21 -11.67 -22.83 -17.47
CA ILE A 21 -11.99 -21.49 -16.93
C ILE A 21 -11.48 -21.37 -15.49
N ALA A 22 -11.68 -22.39 -14.65
CA ALA A 22 -11.22 -22.37 -13.26
C ALA A 22 -9.69 -22.29 -13.16
N ILE A 23 -8.97 -23.08 -13.98
CA ILE A 23 -7.50 -23.00 -14.07
C ILE A 23 -7.09 -21.63 -14.59
N ALA A 24 -7.73 -21.17 -15.67
CA ALA A 24 -7.41 -19.89 -16.30
C ALA A 24 -7.60 -18.70 -15.33
N LEU A 25 -8.70 -18.66 -14.57
CA LEU A 25 -8.93 -17.61 -13.58
C LEU A 25 -7.92 -17.65 -12.42
N GLY A 26 -7.60 -18.86 -11.92
CA GLY A 26 -6.59 -19.01 -10.87
C GLY A 26 -5.19 -18.57 -11.35
N VAL A 27 -4.81 -18.98 -12.55
CA VAL A 27 -3.54 -18.56 -13.17
C VAL A 27 -3.55 -17.09 -13.53
N ALA A 28 -4.67 -16.55 -14.04
CA ALA A 28 -4.83 -15.13 -14.36
C ALA A 28 -4.60 -14.26 -13.12
N PHE A 29 -5.12 -14.67 -11.98
CA PHE A 29 -4.90 -13.95 -10.72
C PHE A 29 -3.41 -13.96 -10.33
N VAL A 30 -2.77 -15.13 -10.37
CA VAL A 30 -1.34 -15.25 -10.02
C VAL A 30 -0.48 -14.42 -10.99
N VAL A 31 -0.67 -14.61 -12.30
CA VAL A 31 0.10 -13.87 -13.31
C VAL A 31 -0.18 -12.39 -13.24
N GLY A 32 -1.45 -11.98 -13.07
CA GLY A 32 -1.83 -10.58 -12.86
C GLY A 32 -1.13 -9.98 -11.64
N SER A 33 -1.08 -10.70 -10.53
CA SER A 33 -0.37 -10.28 -9.32
C SER A 33 1.15 -10.12 -9.55
N PHE A 34 1.76 -11.03 -10.28
CA PHE A 34 3.17 -10.91 -10.66
C PHE A 34 3.42 -9.73 -11.61
N CYS A 35 2.57 -9.56 -12.62
CA CYS A 35 2.66 -8.43 -13.55
C CYS A 35 2.47 -7.10 -12.82
N PHE A 36 1.50 -7.01 -11.91
CA PHE A 36 1.28 -5.80 -11.11
C PHE A 36 2.48 -5.46 -10.23
N ARG A 37 3.05 -6.48 -9.55
CA ARG A 37 4.28 -6.31 -8.77
C ARG A 37 5.43 -5.82 -9.64
N GLU A 38 5.62 -6.43 -10.81
CA GLU A 38 6.69 -6.05 -11.74
C GLU A 38 6.49 -4.64 -12.28
N MET A 39 5.26 -4.27 -12.59
CA MET A 39 4.89 -2.92 -13.01
C MET A 39 5.20 -1.90 -11.92
N LEU A 40 4.86 -2.18 -10.66
CA LEU A 40 5.24 -1.33 -9.52
C LEU A 40 6.75 -1.25 -9.34
N ASN A 41 7.46 -2.39 -9.41
CA ASN A 41 8.91 -2.41 -9.31
C ASN A 41 9.59 -1.62 -10.45
N THR A 42 9.10 -1.79 -11.67
CA THR A 42 9.59 -1.06 -12.84
C THR A 42 9.29 0.44 -12.70
N GLN A 43 8.09 0.80 -12.24
CA GLN A 43 7.73 2.19 -11.96
C GLN A 43 8.69 2.81 -10.94
N VAL A 44 8.89 2.16 -9.80
CA VAL A 44 9.80 2.64 -8.74
C VAL A 44 11.23 2.72 -9.25
N SER A 45 11.71 1.68 -9.91
CA SER A 45 13.09 1.64 -10.44
C SER A 45 13.33 2.71 -11.51
N SER A 46 12.38 2.92 -12.40
CA SER A 46 12.48 3.92 -13.45
C SER A 46 12.32 5.35 -12.92
N MET A 47 11.47 5.53 -11.90
CA MET A 47 11.37 6.80 -11.18
C MET A 47 12.71 7.13 -10.48
N MET A 48 13.32 6.14 -9.83
CA MET A 48 14.63 6.33 -9.20
C MET A 48 15.73 6.55 -10.23
N ALA A 49 15.68 5.88 -11.38
CA ALA A 49 16.62 6.11 -12.47
C ALA A 49 16.53 7.54 -13.02
N THR A 50 15.32 8.09 -13.09
CA THR A 50 15.08 9.47 -13.53
C THR A 50 15.55 10.49 -12.49
N ASN A 51 15.23 10.28 -11.23
CA ASN A 51 15.54 11.21 -10.14
C ASN A 51 17.02 11.14 -9.71
N SER A 52 17.68 10.00 -9.96
CA SER A 52 19.09 9.76 -9.62
C SER A 52 19.89 9.43 -10.88
N ASP A 53 19.93 10.34 -11.84
CA ASP A 53 20.46 10.12 -13.18
C ASP A 53 21.98 10.39 -13.34
N HIS A 54 22.65 10.83 -12.27
CA HIS A 54 24.10 11.07 -12.29
C HIS A 54 24.90 9.74 -12.35
N ASP A 55 26.09 9.81 -12.90
CA ASP A 55 26.96 8.65 -13.03
C ASP A 55 27.59 8.23 -11.70
N VAL A 56 27.96 9.19 -10.88
CA VAL A 56 28.54 8.99 -9.54
C VAL A 56 27.87 9.99 -8.58
N TYR A 57 27.69 9.57 -7.35
CA TYR A 57 27.28 10.44 -6.26
C TYR A 57 28.33 10.44 -5.17
N VAL A 58 28.55 11.59 -4.55
CA VAL A 58 29.34 11.69 -3.33
C VAL A 58 28.40 11.95 -2.17
N ARG A 59 28.50 11.15 -1.12
CA ARG A 59 27.67 11.18 0.09
C ARG A 59 28.51 11.02 1.34
N GLY A 60 27.92 11.20 2.50
CA GLY A 60 28.56 10.92 3.78
C GLY A 60 28.92 9.44 3.96
N VAL A 61 29.88 9.17 4.81
CA VAL A 61 30.33 7.79 5.19
C VAL A 61 29.55 7.28 6.37
N ASP A 62 29.26 8.14 7.32
CA ASP A 62 28.64 7.79 8.59
C ASP A 62 27.11 7.71 8.40
N LYS A 63 26.52 6.58 8.80
CA LYS A 63 25.05 6.48 8.82
C LYS A 63 24.50 7.50 9.81
N ALA A 64 23.54 8.30 9.35
CA ALA A 64 22.85 9.25 10.21
C ALA A 64 22.15 8.47 11.35
N LYS A 65 22.33 8.93 12.57
CA LYS A 65 21.70 8.33 13.75
C LYS A 65 20.19 8.59 13.82
N SER A 66 19.67 9.43 12.94
CA SER A 66 18.23 9.69 12.80
C SER A 66 17.87 9.90 11.34
N SER A 67 17.15 8.97 10.75
CA SER A 67 16.44 9.21 9.51
C SER A 67 14.97 9.50 9.83
N SER A 68 14.64 10.74 10.08
CA SER A 68 13.24 11.20 10.18
C SER A 68 12.59 11.39 8.80
N ALA A 69 13.23 10.89 7.75
CA ALA A 69 12.71 10.94 6.40
C ALA A 69 11.57 9.92 6.25
N SER A 70 10.37 10.42 6.02
CA SER A 70 9.27 9.57 5.55
C SER A 70 9.70 8.92 4.23
N PRO A 71 9.54 7.61 4.05
CA PRO A 71 9.85 6.91 2.80
C PRO A 71 9.15 7.51 1.57
N MET A 72 8.09 8.29 1.78
CA MET A 72 7.32 8.96 0.74
C MET A 72 7.78 10.39 0.44
N SER A 73 8.81 10.93 1.13
CA SER A 73 9.28 12.32 0.90
C SER A 73 10.10 12.50 -0.38
N GLY A 74 10.34 11.45 -1.14
CA GLY A 74 11.09 11.52 -2.42
C GLY A 74 12.59 11.72 -2.28
N SER A 75 13.11 11.89 -1.07
CA SER A 75 14.52 12.19 -0.79
C SER A 75 15.44 10.95 -0.79
N GLY A 76 14.90 9.77 -0.88
CA GLY A 76 15.63 8.52 -1.12
C GLY A 76 16.60 8.10 0.00
N ALA A 77 17.33 7.01 -0.24
CA ALA A 77 18.29 6.40 0.69
C ALA A 77 19.48 7.32 1.09
N SER A 78 19.61 8.47 0.44
CA SER A 78 20.72 9.42 0.68
C SER A 78 20.60 10.17 2.02
N GLU A 79 19.43 10.30 2.58
CA GLU A 79 19.24 10.94 3.89
C GLU A 79 19.68 10.06 5.08
N ASN A 80 20.01 8.82 4.81
CA ASN A 80 20.51 7.88 5.82
C ASN A 80 21.99 8.07 6.18
N TYR A 81 22.66 9.09 5.61
CA TYR A 81 24.06 9.37 5.83
C TYR A 81 24.28 10.82 6.30
N ASN A 82 25.45 11.07 6.91
CA ASN A 82 25.84 12.44 7.28
C ASN A 82 25.86 13.36 6.06
N GLN A 83 25.46 14.61 6.23
CA GLN A 83 25.59 15.63 5.20
C GLN A 83 27.06 15.97 4.95
N ILE A 84 27.37 16.30 3.70
CA ILE A 84 28.71 16.66 3.22
C ILE A 84 28.76 18.11 2.76
N ASP A 85 29.93 18.74 2.86
CA ASP A 85 30.16 20.13 2.49
C ASP A 85 30.01 20.36 0.98
N ASN A 86 29.21 21.36 0.60
CA ASN A 86 28.95 21.71 -0.81
C ASN A 86 30.20 22.14 -1.55
N SER A 87 31.24 22.66 -0.84
CA SER A 87 32.50 23.04 -1.43
C SER A 87 33.27 21.88 -2.05
N LEU A 88 32.96 20.65 -1.63
CA LEU A 88 33.54 19.44 -2.25
C LEU A 88 33.19 19.33 -3.76
N ALA A 89 32.08 19.92 -4.19
CA ALA A 89 31.69 19.93 -5.60
C ALA A 89 32.77 20.59 -6.47
N THR A 90 33.37 21.69 -5.99
CA THR A 90 34.47 22.39 -6.72
C THR A 90 35.75 21.58 -6.79
N THR A 91 36.04 20.77 -5.77
CA THR A 91 37.17 19.85 -5.73
C THR A 91 36.94 18.67 -6.67
N ILE A 92 35.72 18.11 -6.66
CA ILE A 92 35.31 16.99 -7.50
C ILE A 92 35.29 17.39 -8.98
N ALA A 93 34.84 18.61 -9.30
CA ALA A 93 34.82 19.12 -10.68
C ALA A 93 36.21 19.18 -11.36
N LYS A 94 37.29 19.23 -10.57
CA LYS A 94 38.70 19.23 -11.08
C LYS A 94 39.22 17.81 -11.35
N VAL A 95 38.49 16.77 -11.00
CA VAL A 95 38.91 15.37 -11.20
C VAL A 95 38.80 14.99 -12.68
N SER A 96 39.84 14.39 -13.23
CA SER A 96 39.85 13.95 -14.63
C SER A 96 38.70 13.00 -14.94
N GLY A 97 37.91 13.35 -15.94
CA GLY A 97 36.70 12.59 -16.36
C GLY A 97 35.42 13.04 -15.70
N VAL A 98 35.42 14.14 -14.95
CA VAL A 98 34.22 14.83 -14.47
C VAL A 98 33.88 15.96 -15.44
N SER A 99 32.68 15.99 -15.93
CA SER A 99 32.14 17.08 -16.75
C SER A 99 31.47 18.14 -15.89
N SER A 100 30.70 17.73 -14.90
CA SER A 100 30.08 18.62 -13.91
C SER A 100 29.91 17.92 -12.58
N ALA A 101 29.97 18.68 -11.49
CA ALA A 101 29.67 18.24 -10.14
C ALA A 101 28.88 19.32 -9.44
N SER A 102 27.70 18.99 -8.94
CA SER A 102 26.82 19.94 -8.27
C SER A 102 26.15 19.33 -7.03
N ALA A 103 26.00 20.15 -6.00
CA ALA A 103 25.23 19.77 -4.82
C ALA A 103 23.74 19.68 -5.21
N THR A 104 23.12 18.58 -4.86
CA THR A 104 21.70 18.36 -5.21
C THR A 104 20.82 19.27 -4.34
N ALA A 105 20.09 20.17 -4.97
CA ALA A 105 19.11 21.05 -4.31
C ALA A 105 17.72 20.75 -4.89
N THR A 106 16.96 19.94 -4.17
CA THR A 106 15.54 19.68 -4.46
C THR A 106 14.70 20.34 -3.39
N ILE A 107 13.72 21.13 -3.79
CA ILE A 107 12.80 21.80 -2.89
C ILE A 107 11.50 21.07 -2.94
N SER A 108 11.09 20.52 -1.80
CA SER A 108 9.79 19.88 -1.63
C SER A 108 8.78 20.85 -1.05
N GLY A 109 7.50 20.64 -1.33
CA GLY A 109 6.44 21.45 -0.74
C GLY A 109 6.15 22.76 -1.48
N THR A 110 6.72 23.00 -2.64
CA THR A 110 6.29 24.08 -3.54
C THR A 110 4.88 23.83 -4.05
N VAL A 111 4.13 24.89 -4.35
CA VAL A 111 2.80 24.74 -4.96
C VAL A 111 2.74 25.52 -6.26
N LEU A 112 2.29 24.84 -7.30
CA LEU A 112 1.99 25.44 -8.59
C LEU A 112 0.53 25.88 -8.61
N VAL A 113 0.26 27.09 -9.08
CA VAL A 113 -1.10 27.62 -9.27
C VAL A 113 -1.49 27.40 -10.73
N ASP A 114 -2.70 26.91 -10.96
CA ASP A 114 -3.22 26.65 -12.29
C ASP A 114 -3.69 27.95 -12.99
N ARG A 115 -4.14 27.80 -14.24
CA ARG A 115 -4.65 28.94 -15.02
C ARG A 115 -5.90 29.57 -14.41
N ASP A 116 -6.67 28.82 -13.63
CA ASP A 116 -7.91 29.25 -13.01
C ASP A 116 -7.64 29.94 -11.64
N GLY A 117 -6.37 30.02 -11.20
CA GLY A 117 -5.94 30.63 -9.93
C GLY A 117 -6.03 29.71 -8.72
N ASN A 118 -6.13 28.40 -8.90
CA ASN A 118 -6.20 27.41 -7.83
C ASN A 118 -4.88 26.66 -7.71
N ALA A 119 -4.59 26.16 -6.52
CA ALA A 119 -3.46 25.27 -6.30
C ALA A 119 -3.68 23.95 -7.07
N VAL A 120 -2.67 23.47 -7.80
CA VAL A 120 -2.74 22.19 -8.50
C VAL A 120 -2.72 21.06 -7.48
N SER A 121 -3.85 20.35 -7.36
CA SER A 121 -3.97 19.19 -6.46
C SER A 121 -3.25 17.97 -7.02
N THR A 122 -2.47 17.29 -6.19
CA THR A 122 -1.67 16.11 -6.55
C THR A 122 -2.22 14.78 -6.03
N MET A 123 -3.35 14.80 -5.31
CA MET A 123 -3.93 13.61 -4.64
C MET A 123 -2.91 12.85 -3.76
N GLY A 124 -1.98 13.57 -3.15
CA GLY A 124 -0.93 13.00 -2.28
C GLY A 124 0.41 12.73 -2.96
N ALA A 125 0.55 12.94 -4.27
CA ALA A 125 1.85 12.90 -4.93
C ALA A 125 2.65 14.18 -4.58
N PRO A 126 3.99 14.13 -4.47
CA PRO A 126 4.79 15.28 -4.10
C PRO A 126 4.82 16.34 -5.21
N THR A 127 4.90 17.60 -4.79
CA THR A 127 5.32 18.70 -5.66
C THR A 127 6.74 19.06 -5.31
N MET A 128 7.63 19.10 -6.31
CA MET A 128 9.04 19.41 -6.10
C MET A 128 9.58 20.33 -7.18
N ALA A 129 10.46 21.25 -6.77
CA ALA A 129 11.22 22.09 -7.67
C ALA A 129 12.69 21.66 -7.68
N ILE A 130 13.25 21.53 -8.87
CA ILE A 130 14.59 21.00 -9.11
C ILE A 130 15.39 22.06 -9.88
N GLY A 131 16.60 22.36 -9.39
CA GLY A 131 17.52 23.25 -10.09
C GLY A 131 18.00 22.65 -11.40
N MET A 132 17.81 23.38 -12.52
CA MET A 132 18.28 22.97 -13.84
C MET A 132 18.66 24.15 -14.73
N SER A 133 19.76 24.03 -15.43
CA SER A 133 20.22 25.01 -16.40
C SER A 133 21.00 24.35 -17.53
N SER A 134 21.41 25.12 -18.53
CA SER A 134 22.27 24.61 -19.59
C SER A 134 23.66 24.18 -19.10
N SER A 135 24.15 24.76 -17.99
CA SER A 135 25.45 24.41 -17.36
C SER A 135 25.32 23.29 -16.34
N GLU A 136 24.12 23.15 -15.73
CA GLU A 136 23.76 22.08 -14.78
C GLU A 136 22.51 21.37 -15.30
N PRO A 137 22.63 20.61 -16.43
CA PRO A 137 21.45 19.99 -17.02
C PRO A 137 20.98 18.81 -16.18
N TRP A 138 19.67 18.63 -16.12
CA TRP A 138 19.10 17.37 -15.68
C TRP A 138 18.99 16.45 -16.91
N ARG A 139 19.87 15.46 -16.99
CA ARG A 139 20.03 14.59 -18.17
C ARG A 139 18.78 13.82 -18.54
N SER A 140 17.95 13.49 -17.54
CA SER A 140 16.67 12.80 -17.73
C SER A 140 15.57 13.71 -18.27
N ALA A 141 15.74 15.03 -18.26
CA ALA A 141 14.74 15.98 -18.75
C ALA A 141 15.00 16.32 -20.23
N HIS A 142 13.97 16.18 -21.04
CA HIS A 142 14.00 16.51 -22.46
C HIS A 142 12.99 17.61 -22.74
N PHE A 143 13.44 18.81 -23.11
CA PHE A 143 12.56 19.92 -23.44
C PHE A 143 11.83 19.64 -24.76
N THR A 144 10.49 19.67 -24.70
CA THR A 144 9.63 19.55 -25.88
C THR A 144 9.38 20.90 -26.52
N VAL A 145 9.28 21.95 -25.71
CA VAL A 145 9.08 23.35 -26.15
C VAL A 145 9.79 24.28 -25.16
N GLY A 146 10.38 25.37 -25.67
CA GLY A 146 11.02 26.40 -24.87
C GLY A 146 12.44 26.06 -24.44
N SER A 147 12.89 26.60 -23.30
CA SER A 147 14.29 26.52 -22.83
C SER A 147 14.37 26.41 -21.32
N TYR A 148 15.60 26.19 -20.81
CA TYR A 148 15.87 26.22 -19.40
C TYR A 148 15.48 27.56 -18.75
N PRO A 149 14.95 27.52 -17.50
CA PRO A 149 14.58 28.73 -16.77
C PRO A 149 15.82 29.55 -16.39
N LYS A 150 15.68 30.86 -16.33
CA LYS A 150 16.75 31.81 -15.96
C LYS A 150 16.25 32.74 -14.85
N GLY A 151 17.06 32.84 -13.80
CA GLY A 151 16.75 33.71 -12.66
C GLY A 151 15.54 33.27 -11.87
N ASP A 152 14.92 34.18 -11.12
CA ASP A 152 13.83 33.91 -10.20
C ASP A 152 12.42 34.13 -10.78
N SER A 153 12.36 34.64 -12.00
CA SER A 153 11.09 34.96 -12.69
C SER A 153 10.65 33.93 -13.74
N GLU A 154 11.48 32.93 -14.02
CA GLU A 154 11.18 31.88 -15.00
C GLU A 154 11.16 30.50 -14.37
N ILE A 155 10.25 29.64 -14.84
CA ILE A 155 10.17 28.22 -14.47
C ILE A 155 9.94 27.37 -15.70
N ALA A 156 10.39 26.13 -15.65
CA ALA A 156 10.01 25.09 -16.62
C ALA A 156 9.06 24.07 -15.95
N LEU A 157 8.13 23.53 -16.70
CA LEU A 157 7.17 22.56 -16.17
C LEU A 157 7.36 21.20 -16.83
N HIS A 158 7.28 20.14 -16.04
CA HIS A 158 7.07 18.82 -16.61
C HIS A 158 5.73 18.77 -17.36
N GLN A 159 5.66 18.06 -18.48
CA GLN A 159 4.46 18.00 -19.35
C GLN A 159 3.18 17.70 -18.55
N PHE A 160 3.22 16.72 -17.63
CA PHE A 160 2.08 16.39 -16.76
C PHE A 160 1.64 17.58 -15.90
N ALA A 161 2.59 18.35 -15.35
CA ALA A 161 2.28 19.55 -14.57
C ALA A 161 1.65 20.64 -15.42
N ALA A 162 2.17 20.85 -16.64
CA ALA A 162 1.65 21.83 -17.59
C ALA A 162 0.23 21.48 -18.04
N ASP A 163 -0.05 20.22 -18.38
CA ASP A 163 -1.36 19.74 -18.80
C ASP A 163 -2.39 19.86 -17.67
N LYS A 164 -2.00 19.46 -16.45
CA LYS A 164 -2.87 19.54 -15.30
C LYS A 164 -3.19 20.96 -14.87
N ALA A 165 -2.21 21.86 -14.93
CA ALA A 165 -2.37 23.29 -14.66
C ALA A 165 -2.99 24.07 -15.83
N LYS A 166 -3.13 23.45 -17.01
CA LYS A 166 -3.58 24.08 -18.26
C LYS A 166 -2.70 25.26 -18.70
N LEU A 167 -1.39 25.16 -18.45
CA LEU A 167 -0.40 26.20 -18.72
C LEU A 167 0.44 25.85 -19.94
N LYS A 168 0.90 26.88 -20.65
CA LYS A 168 1.75 26.79 -21.84
C LYS A 168 2.99 27.67 -21.71
N VAL A 169 3.99 27.42 -22.53
CA VAL A 169 5.18 28.30 -22.60
C VAL A 169 4.75 29.72 -22.93
N GLY A 170 5.28 30.69 -22.17
CA GLY A 170 4.94 32.11 -22.22
C GLY A 170 3.81 32.52 -21.29
N ASP A 171 3.00 31.59 -20.74
CA ASP A 171 1.99 31.91 -19.74
C ASP A 171 2.66 32.36 -18.43
N THR A 172 2.00 33.27 -17.71
CA THR A 172 2.41 33.69 -16.37
C THR A 172 1.53 33.03 -15.33
N THR A 173 2.13 32.45 -14.32
CA THR A 173 1.43 31.82 -13.19
C THR A 173 2.06 32.23 -11.87
N THR A 174 1.59 31.62 -10.77
CA THR A 174 2.16 31.79 -9.43
C THR A 174 2.74 30.46 -8.96
N ILE A 175 3.98 30.50 -8.49
CA ILE A 175 4.58 29.43 -7.70
C ILE A 175 4.64 29.88 -6.25
N VAL A 176 4.29 29.00 -5.32
CA VAL A 176 4.37 29.30 -3.89
C VAL A 176 5.57 28.59 -3.30
N TYR A 177 6.52 29.39 -2.86
CA TYR A 177 7.68 28.93 -2.09
C TYR A 177 7.43 29.14 -0.58
N GLU A 178 8.43 28.82 0.21
CA GLU A 178 8.34 28.97 1.67
C GLU A 178 8.21 30.43 2.13
N ASP A 179 8.81 31.37 1.41
CA ASP A 179 8.73 32.81 1.66
C ASP A 179 7.45 33.45 1.08
N GLY A 180 6.66 32.69 0.33
CA GLY A 180 5.35 33.13 -0.18
C GLY A 180 5.17 32.95 -1.69
N PRO A 181 4.07 33.52 -2.23
CA PRO A 181 3.74 33.41 -3.64
C PRO A 181 4.61 34.33 -4.51
N LYS A 182 5.16 33.79 -5.59
CA LYS A 182 5.91 34.54 -6.62
C LYS A 182 5.28 34.35 -8.00
N LYS A 183 5.15 35.44 -8.74
CA LYS A 183 4.75 35.40 -10.14
C LYS A 183 5.91 34.98 -11.01
N VAL A 184 5.70 33.99 -11.86
CA VAL A 184 6.72 33.40 -12.74
C VAL A 184 6.14 33.17 -14.13
N THR A 185 7.01 33.18 -15.13
CA THR A 185 6.68 32.89 -16.53
C THR A 185 7.20 31.49 -16.89
N ILE A 186 6.40 30.74 -17.64
CA ILE A 186 6.78 29.40 -18.13
C ILE A 186 7.79 29.56 -19.27
N SER A 187 9.07 29.26 -19.04
CA SER A 187 10.13 29.33 -20.06
C SER A 187 10.21 28.09 -20.94
N GLY A 188 9.74 26.93 -20.43
CA GLY A 188 9.80 25.67 -21.16
C GLY A 188 8.92 24.58 -20.58
N ILE A 189 8.64 23.59 -21.41
CA ILE A 189 7.97 22.35 -21.02
C ILE A 189 8.89 21.20 -21.38
N PHE A 190 9.08 20.30 -20.43
CA PHE A 190 9.95 19.14 -20.59
C PHE A 190 9.22 17.84 -20.25
N THR A 191 9.69 16.75 -20.81
CA THR A 191 9.30 15.38 -20.48
C THR A 191 10.46 14.64 -19.82
N THR A 192 10.16 13.60 -19.06
CA THR A 192 11.13 12.65 -18.55
C THR A 192 10.92 11.30 -19.20
N GLN A 193 11.96 10.44 -19.20
CA GLN A 193 11.86 9.11 -19.82
C GLN A 193 10.80 8.22 -19.19
N THR A 194 10.39 8.53 -17.98
CA THR A 194 9.39 7.76 -17.23
C THR A 194 8.36 8.68 -16.58
N SER A 195 7.12 8.22 -16.49
CA SER A 195 6.08 8.93 -15.75
C SER A 195 6.45 9.08 -14.27
N GLN A 196 6.21 10.24 -13.72
CA GLN A 196 6.51 10.57 -12.33
C GLN A 196 5.31 10.31 -11.38
N ALA A 197 4.44 9.37 -11.73
CA ALA A 197 3.33 8.89 -10.89
C ALA A 197 2.46 10.01 -10.29
N GLY A 198 2.16 11.03 -11.07
CA GLY A 198 1.30 12.15 -10.64
C GLY A 198 2.01 13.27 -9.88
N ALA A 199 3.34 13.19 -9.68
CA ALA A 199 4.12 14.25 -9.07
C ALA A 199 4.17 15.51 -9.97
N ILE A 200 4.09 16.68 -9.34
CA ILE A 200 4.32 17.95 -10.01
C ILE A 200 5.80 18.29 -9.93
N ILE A 201 6.47 18.29 -11.09
CA ILE A 201 7.90 18.61 -11.16
C ILE A 201 8.08 19.93 -11.88
N ILE A 202 8.79 20.84 -11.23
CA ILE A 202 9.06 22.19 -11.66
C ILE A 202 10.57 22.37 -11.81
N GLY A 203 11.01 22.78 -12.97
CA GLY A 203 12.40 23.23 -13.21
C GLY A 203 12.55 24.69 -12.80
N ILE A 204 13.57 24.99 -12.02
CA ILE A 204 13.91 26.35 -11.60
C ILE A 204 15.42 26.59 -11.84
N ASP A 205 15.81 27.86 -11.81
CA ASP A 205 17.24 28.20 -11.90
C ASP A 205 18.01 27.60 -10.71
N PRO A 206 19.20 27.03 -10.91
CA PRO A 206 20.01 26.44 -9.83
C PRO A 206 20.33 27.40 -8.68
N SER A 207 20.47 28.70 -8.94
CA SER A 207 20.69 29.70 -7.89
C SER A 207 19.45 29.86 -7.00
N VAL A 208 18.27 29.85 -7.61
CA VAL A 208 16.98 29.87 -6.92
C VAL A 208 16.76 28.60 -6.09
N ALA A 209 17.10 27.45 -6.68
CA ALA A 209 17.05 26.17 -5.98
C ALA A 209 17.95 26.16 -4.72
N ARG A 210 19.18 26.63 -4.84
CA ARG A 210 20.11 26.75 -3.70
C ARG A 210 19.62 27.72 -2.66
N HIS A 211 19.05 28.87 -3.05
CA HIS A 211 18.49 29.84 -2.13
C HIS A 211 17.40 29.24 -1.25
N TYR A 212 16.39 28.60 -1.85
CA TYR A 212 15.29 27.98 -1.09
C TYR A 212 15.71 26.73 -0.31
N TYR A 213 16.65 25.95 -0.87
CA TYR A 213 17.25 24.85 -0.12
C TYR A 213 17.95 25.36 1.16
N ALA A 214 18.70 26.46 1.07
CA ALA A 214 19.36 27.05 2.22
C ALA A 214 18.40 27.56 3.31
N MET A 215 17.19 27.97 2.94
CA MET A 215 16.15 28.38 3.89
C MET A 215 15.55 27.20 4.66
N THR A 216 15.52 26.01 4.04
CA THR A 216 14.86 24.81 4.61
C THR A 216 15.86 23.81 5.18
N ALA A 217 17.07 23.77 4.68
CA ALA A 217 18.09 22.83 5.13
C ALA A 217 18.59 23.15 6.55
N PRO A 218 18.90 22.15 7.35
CA PRO A 218 19.53 22.33 8.66
C PRO A 218 20.88 23.06 8.56
N ASP A 219 21.65 22.79 7.51
CA ASP A 219 22.90 23.47 7.18
C ASP A 219 22.89 23.85 5.69
N PRO A 220 22.84 25.17 5.37
CA PRO A 220 22.78 25.64 3.99
C PRO A 220 24.04 25.31 3.17
N ASN A 221 25.18 25.05 3.82
CA ASN A 221 26.44 24.71 3.17
C ASN A 221 26.67 23.21 2.97
N LYS A 222 25.74 22.39 3.42
CA LYS A 222 25.82 20.92 3.29
C LYS A 222 24.65 20.39 2.49
N SER A 223 24.94 19.31 1.79
CA SER A 223 23.95 18.53 1.06
C SER A 223 24.04 17.06 1.42
N SER A 224 22.97 16.33 1.21
CA SER A 224 22.96 14.87 1.37
C SER A 224 23.78 14.20 0.27
N LEU A 225 23.81 14.82 -0.93
CA LEU A 225 24.46 14.28 -2.13
C LEU A 225 25.11 15.40 -2.95
N ILE A 226 26.26 15.07 -3.56
CA ILE A 226 26.81 15.79 -4.70
C ILE A 226 26.70 14.86 -5.90
N GLY A 227 25.94 15.27 -6.91
CA GLY A 227 25.78 14.55 -8.17
C GLY A 227 26.94 14.87 -9.13
N VAL A 228 27.44 13.86 -9.83
CA VAL A 228 28.58 13.98 -10.75
C VAL A 228 28.23 13.38 -12.10
N TYR A 229 28.35 14.18 -13.16
CA TYR A 229 28.28 13.69 -14.53
C TYR A 229 29.70 13.57 -15.13
N ALA A 230 29.95 12.46 -15.80
CA ALA A 230 31.12 12.31 -16.66
C ALA A 230 30.87 12.90 -18.05
N ASN A 231 29.63 12.88 -18.50
CA ASN A 231 29.19 13.46 -19.76
C ASN A 231 27.74 13.96 -19.60
N ALA A 232 27.44 15.10 -20.18
CA ALA A 232 26.12 15.71 -20.09
C ALA A 232 24.99 14.92 -20.81
N THR A 233 25.38 14.13 -21.84
CA THR A 233 24.38 13.45 -22.71
C THR A 233 24.35 11.94 -22.55
N ASN A 234 25.47 11.28 -22.34
CA ASN A 234 25.57 9.82 -22.33
C ASN A 234 25.98 9.29 -20.95
N PRO A 235 25.21 8.40 -20.34
CA PRO A 235 25.58 7.79 -19.08
C PRO A 235 26.75 6.81 -19.22
N LEU A 236 27.60 6.75 -18.20
CA LEU A 236 28.64 5.73 -18.10
C LEU A 236 27.99 4.36 -17.80
N ASN A 237 28.59 3.32 -18.36
CA ASN A 237 28.28 1.96 -17.93
C ASN A 237 28.79 1.71 -16.50
N SER A 238 28.35 0.64 -15.86
CA SER A 238 28.66 0.33 -14.45
C SER A 238 30.16 0.20 -14.18
N GLN A 239 31.00 -0.16 -15.18
CA GLN A 239 32.43 -0.21 -15.02
C GLN A 239 33.06 1.20 -15.05
N GLY A 240 32.60 2.07 -15.95
CA GLY A 240 33.00 3.47 -16.00
C GLY A 240 32.64 4.24 -14.74
N GLN A 241 31.42 4.00 -14.21
CA GLN A 241 30.98 4.58 -12.95
C GLN A 241 31.92 4.19 -11.79
N ARG A 242 32.26 2.89 -11.66
CA ARG A 242 33.23 2.42 -10.64
C ARG A 242 34.58 3.05 -10.76
N GLN A 243 35.08 3.18 -11.99
CA GLN A 243 36.39 3.82 -12.24
C GLN A 243 36.37 5.31 -11.89
N LEU A 244 35.29 6.02 -12.21
CA LEU A 244 35.15 7.43 -11.87
C LEU A 244 34.99 7.61 -10.36
N ALA A 245 34.19 6.81 -9.70
CA ALA A 245 34.02 6.83 -8.24
C ALA A 245 35.36 6.58 -7.53
N ALA A 246 36.19 5.63 -8.00
CA ALA A 246 37.51 5.36 -7.44
C ALA A 246 38.46 6.55 -7.60
N ARG A 247 38.41 7.28 -8.74
CA ARG A 247 39.20 8.50 -8.94
C ARG A 247 38.78 9.63 -8.01
N ILE A 248 37.47 9.82 -7.85
CA ILE A 248 36.92 10.82 -6.95
C ILE A 248 37.32 10.49 -5.51
N ASN A 249 37.20 9.23 -5.08
CA ASN A 249 37.61 8.79 -3.74
C ASN A 249 39.09 9.05 -3.43
N LYS A 250 39.96 8.98 -4.43
CA LYS A 250 41.37 9.34 -4.26
C LYS A 250 41.58 10.85 -4.10
N ALA A 251 40.69 11.67 -4.65
CA ALA A 251 40.77 13.13 -4.56
C ALA A 251 40.11 13.67 -3.26
N LEU A 252 39.21 12.90 -2.63
CA LEU A 252 38.60 13.26 -1.36
C LEU A 252 39.64 13.08 -0.24
N THR A 253 39.72 14.08 0.65
CA THR A 253 40.56 14.01 1.86
C THR A 253 39.85 13.17 2.94
N ALA A 254 40.63 12.45 3.76
CA ALA A 254 40.10 11.63 4.84
C ALA A 254 39.21 12.43 5.84
N GLY A 255 39.51 13.73 6.03
CA GLY A 255 38.70 14.59 6.91
C GLY A 255 37.39 15.09 6.29
N SER A 256 37.07 14.79 5.03
CA SER A 256 35.81 15.22 4.41
C SER A 256 34.60 14.41 4.85
N HIS A 257 34.78 13.27 5.52
CA HIS A 257 33.73 12.31 5.86
C HIS A 257 32.77 12.03 4.71
N ALA A 258 33.32 12.03 3.47
CA ALA A 258 32.58 11.84 2.23
C ALA A 258 33.16 10.67 1.42
N HIS A 259 32.28 9.99 0.72
CA HIS A 259 32.62 8.84 -0.12
C HIS A 259 31.84 8.87 -1.44
N ALA A 260 32.55 8.58 -2.53
CA ALA A 260 31.94 8.48 -3.85
C ALA A 260 31.42 7.06 -4.08
N VAL A 261 30.17 6.96 -4.46
CA VAL A 261 29.44 5.74 -4.80
C VAL A 261 28.92 5.83 -6.24
N THR A 262 28.68 4.68 -6.87
CA THR A 262 28.15 4.67 -8.23
C THR A 262 26.67 5.09 -8.26
N GLY A 263 26.24 5.70 -9.36
CA GLY A 263 24.83 6.02 -9.57
C GLY A 263 23.94 4.78 -9.50
N ASP A 264 24.44 3.63 -10.01
CA ASP A 264 23.72 2.34 -9.91
C ASP A 264 23.47 1.90 -8.45
N GLU A 265 24.43 2.16 -7.56
CA GLU A 265 24.30 1.81 -6.14
C GLU A 265 23.25 2.67 -5.46
N VAL A 266 23.25 3.99 -5.67
CA VAL A 266 22.25 4.90 -5.11
C VAL A 266 20.85 4.55 -5.61
N ARG A 267 20.70 4.27 -6.92
CA ARG A 267 19.42 3.84 -7.50
C ARG A 267 18.91 2.55 -6.86
N LYS A 268 19.77 1.56 -6.66
CA LYS A 268 19.42 0.29 -6.01
C LYS A 268 19.00 0.48 -4.55
N GLU A 269 19.75 1.29 -3.79
CA GLU A 269 19.41 1.57 -2.38
C GLU A 269 18.08 2.31 -2.27
N SER A 270 17.86 3.34 -3.08
CA SER A 270 16.60 4.10 -3.10
C SER A 270 15.42 3.23 -3.52
N THR A 271 15.60 2.40 -4.56
CA THR A 271 14.58 1.43 -4.98
C THR A 271 14.26 0.45 -3.86
N LYS A 272 15.28 -0.07 -3.16
CA LYS A 272 15.09 -0.99 -2.04
C LYS A 272 14.36 -0.32 -0.88
N SER A 273 14.68 0.90 -0.51
CA SER A 273 13.99 1.63 0.56
C SER A 273 12.49 1.78 0.29
N ILE A 274 12.10 2.10 -0.95
CA ILE A 274 10.69 2.18 -1.34
C ILE A 274 10.04 0.79 -1.36
N GLN A 275 10.75 -0.23 -1.87
CA GLN A 275 10.26 -1.60 -1.85
C GLN A 275 10.04 -2.12 -0.43
N ASP A 276 10.93 -1.81 0.50
CA ASP A 276 10.80 -2.17 1.91
C ASP A 276 9.60 -1.44 2.56
N ALA A 277 9.39 -0.17 2.22
CA ALA A 277 8.20 0.59 2.65
C ALA A 277 6.88 0.01 2.10
N LEU A 278 6.90 -0.51 0.86
CA LEU A 278 5.77 -1.18 0.23
C LEU A 278 5.71 -2.70 0.53
N GLY A 279 6.60 -3.19 1.37
CA GLY A 279 6.79 -4.62 1.65
C GLY A 279 5.53 -5.32 2.19
N PHE A 280 4.62 -4.59 2.83
CA PHE A 280 3.34 -5.14 3.31
C PHE A 280 2.39 -5.58 2.17
N ILE A 281 2.55 -5.05 0.96
CA ILE A 281 1.73 -5.41 -0.21
C ILE A 281 2.02 -6.84 -0.66
N GLN A 282 3.28 -7.27 -0.59
CA GLN A 282 3.70 -8.58 -1.09
C GLN A 282 3.06 -9.77 -0.34
N PRO A 283 3.06 -9.84 1.00
CA PRO A 283 2.33 -10.87 1.74
C PRO A 283 0.83 -10.88 1.44
N LEU A 284 0.23 -9.69 1.29
CA LEU A 284 -1.18 -9.55 0.96
C LEU A 284 -1.51 -10.20 -0.38
N ILE A 285 -0.77 -9.86 -1.44
CA ILE A 285 -0.94 -10.44 -2.77
C ILE A 285 -0.73 -11.96 -2.74
N LEU A 286 0.27 -12.44 -1.99
CA LEU A 286 0.55 -13.87 -1.84
C LEU A 286 -0.62 -14.61 -1.19
N ILE A 287 -1.22 -14.05 -0.16
CA ILE A 287 -2.41 -14.62 0.50
C ILE A 287 -3.56 -14.75 -0.50
N PHE A 288 -3.85 -13.70 -1.27
CA PHE A 288 -4.89 -13.74 -2.29
C PHE A 288 -4.59 -14.76 -3.39
N ALA A 289 -3.33 -14.86 -3.83
CA ALA A 289 -2.89 -15.86 -4.81
C ALA A 289 -3.10 -17.30 -4.30
N LEU A 290 -2.73 -17.56 -3.04
CA LEU A 290 -2.94 -18.86 -2.39
C LEU A 290 -4.42 -19.21 -2.30
N ILE A 291 -5.28 -18.24 -2.02
CA ILE A 291 -6.73 -18.43 -1.96
C ILE A 291 -7.30 -18.77 -3.34
N ALA A 292 -6.93 -18.00 -4.36
CA ALA A 292 -7.36 -18.25 -5.73
C ALA A 292 -6.92 -19.65 -6.20
N LEU A 293 -5.69 -20.05 -5.85
CA LEU A 293 -5.12 -21.36 -6.12
C LEU A 293 -5.90 -22.48 -5.39
N PHE A 294 -6.21 -22.29 -4.12
CA PHE A 294 -6.99 -23.23 -3.31
C PHE A 294 -8.39 -23.43 -3.88
N VAL A 295 -9.09 -22.34 -4.18
CA VAL A 295 -10.44 -22.38 -4.77
C VAL A 295 -10.40 -23.01 -6.16
N GLY A 296 -9.41 -22.64 -6.97
CA GLY A 296 -9.19 -23.24 -8.30
C GLY A 296 -8.94 -24.73 -8.24
N SER A 297 -8.02 -25.18 -7.39
CA SER A 297 -7.73 -26.62 -7.16
C SER A 297 -8.98 -27.39 -6.75
N PHE A 298 -9.78 -26.78 -5.91
CA PHE A 298 -11.02 -27.37 -5.42
C PHE A 298 -12.07 -27.55 -6.53
N ILE A 299 -12.24 -26.56 -7.41
CA ILE A 299 -13.13 -26.64 -8.58
C ILE A 299 -12.65 -27.71 -9.53
N ILE A 300 -11.34 -27.80 -9.76
CA ILE A 300 -10.72 -28.82 -10.61
C ILE A 300 -10.96 -30.22 -10.05
N ALA A 301 -10.72 -30.42 -8.75
CA ALA A 301 -10.94 -31.69 -8.07
C ALA A 301 -12.40 -32.16 -8.20
N ASN A 302 -13.36 -31.25 -8.04
CA ASN A 302 -14.77 -31.55 -8.22
C ASN A 302 -15.10 -31.95 -9.66
N THR A 303 -14.55 -31.23 -10.64
CA THR A 303 -14.79 -31.51 -12.05
C THR A 303 -14.16 -32.86 -12.50
N PHE A 304 -12.90 -33.11 -12.06
CA PHE A 304 -12.30 -34.43 -12.34
C PHE A 304 -13.02 -35.56 -11.65
N SER A 305 -13.52 -35.37 -10.41
CA SER A 305 -14.34 -36.37 -9.74
C SER A 305 -15.62 -36.72 -10.53
N MET A 306 -16.23 -35.72 -11.19
CA MET A 306 -17.37 -35.90 -12.09
C MET A 306 -16.98 -36.74 -13.32
N ILE A 307 -15.94 -36.30 -14.05
CA ILE A 307 -15.52 -36.91 -15.30
C ILE A 307 -15.10 -38.35 -15.06
N VAL A 308 -14.38 -38.63 -13.97
CA VAL A 308 -13.98 -39.95 -13.56
C VAL A 308 -15.20 -40.85 -13.29
N ARG A 309 -16.20 -40.36 -12.56
CA ARG A 309 -17.44 -41.11 -12.29
C ARG A 309 -18.21 -41.44 -13.57
N GLU A 310 -18.31 -40.47 -14.48
CA GLU A 310 -19.00 -40.66 -15.76
C GLU A 310 -18.24 -41.63 -16.67
N SER A 311 -16.91 -41.62 -16.61
CA SER A 311 -16.05 -42.53 -17.40
C SER A 311 -15.79 -43.87 -16.71
N MET A 312 -16.35 -44.11 -15.52
CA MET A 312 -16.06 -45.29 -14.68
C MET A 312 -16.35 -46.63 -15.41
N ARG A 313 -17.49 -46.73 -16.13
CA ARG A 313 -17.81 -47.91 -16.95
C ARG A 313 -16.76 -48.15 -18.03
N GLY A 314 -16.29 -47.08 -18.70
CA GLY A 314 -15.23 -47.18 -19.71
C GLY A 314 -13.89 -47.65 -19.10
N TYR A 315 -13.54 -47.12 -17.91
CA TYR A 315 -12.34 -47.58 -17.20
C TYR A 315 -12.46 -49.00 -16.69
N ALA A 316 -13.64 -49.43 -16.24
CA ALA A 316 -13.92 -50.81 -15.84
C ALA A 316 -13.78 -51.78 -17.04
N LEU A 317 -14.30 -51.40 -18.20
CA LEU A 317 -14.14 -52.18 -19.45
C LEU A 317 -12.67 -52.28 -19.87
N LEU A 318 -11.91 -51.18 -19.82
CA LEU A 318 -10.47 -51.17 -20.09
C LEU A 318 -9.72 -52.12 -19.14
N ARG A 319 -10.10 -52.14 -17.86
CA ARG A 319 -9.49 -53.05 -16.88
C ARG A 319 -9.89 -54.49 -17.05
N SER A 320 -11.11 -54.77 -17.48
CA SER A 320 -11.55 -56.15 -17.78
C SER A 320 -10.82 -56.72 -18.99
N VAL A 321 -10.39 -55.90 -19.95
CA VAL A 321 -9.57 -56.28 -21.12
C VAL A 321 -8.06 -56.28 -20.77
N GLY A 322 -7.67 -56.05 -19.48
CA GLY A 322 -6.30 -56.22 -19.02
C GLY A 322 -5.51 -54.93 -18.77
N ALA A 323 -6.13 -53.74 -18.78
CA ALA A 323 -5.44 -52.50 -18.44
C ALA A 323 -5.09 -52.45 -16.94
N SER A 324 -3.85 -52.11 -16.61
CA SER A 324 -3.39 -52.00 -15.23
C SER A 324 -3.94 -50.75 -14.55
N PRO A 325 -4.06 -50.72 -13.21
CA PRO A 325 -4.45 -49.51 -12.44
C PRO A 325 -3.58 -48.31 -12.76
N ARG A 326 -2.26 -48.48 -12.94
CA ARG A 326 -1.32 -47.42 -13.31
C ARG A 326 -1.63 -46.81 -14.67
N GLN A 327 -2.12 -47.60 -15.62
CA GLN A 327 -2.51 -47.12 -16.94
C GLN A 327 -3.77 -46.27 -16.90
N VAL A 328 -4.78 -46.64 -16.09
CA VAL A 328 -5.98 -45.82 -15.87
C VAL A 328 -5.61 -44.51 -15.16
N PHE A 329 -4.79 -44.59 -14.12
CA PHE A 329 -4.27 -43.39 -13.41
C PHE A 329 -3.58 -42.44 -14.38
N SER A 330 -2.65 -42.97 -15.22
CA SER A 330 -1.90 -42.13 -16.17
C SER A 330 -2.81 -41.49 -17.23
N THR A 331 -3.91 -42.12 -17.63
CA THR A 331 -4.86 -41.54 -18.59
C THR A 331 -5.52 -40.27 -18.01
N VAL A 332 -5.95 -40.30 -16.75
CA VAL A 332 -6.56 -39.14 -16.08
C VAL A 332 -5.52 -38.04 -15.85
N ILE A 333 -4.29 -38.43 -15.49
CA ILE A 333 -3.20 -37.46 -15.29
C ILE A 333 -2.83 -36.75 -16.60
N VAL A 334 -2.79 -37.47 -17.74
CA VAL A 334 -2.54 -36.85 -19.05
C VAL A 334 -3.63 -35.81 -19.38
N GLN A 335 -4.89 -36.14 -19.11
CA GLN A 335 -5.99 -35.19 -19.29
C GLN A 335 -5.78 -33.93 -18.40
N ALA A 336 -5.37 -34.10 -17.14
CA ALA A 336 -5.08 -33.01 -16.23
C ALA A 336 -3.92 -32.13 -16.74
N VAL A 337 -2.86 -32.74 -17.28
CA VAL A 337 -1.73 -31.97 -17.86
C VAL A 337 -2.19 -31.13 -19.05
N ILE A 338 -2.97 -31.72 -19.95
CA ILE A 338 -3.49 -30.98 -21.13
C ILE A 338 -4.34 -29.80 -20.68
N LEU A 339 -5.26 -30.03 -19.76
CA LEU A 339 -6.12 -28.99 -19.22
C LEU A 339 -5.32 -27.92 -18.45
N GLY A 340 -4.28 -28.34 -17.72
CA GLY A 340 -3.34 -27.46 -17.04
C GLY A 340 -2.63 -26.54 -18.02
N ILE A 341 -2.10 -27.05 -19.12
CA ILE A 341 -1.39 -26.27 -20.15
C ILE A 341 -2.36 -25.30 -20.85
N VAL A 342 -3.51 -25.78 -21.32
CA VAL A 342 -4.49 -24.96 -22.02
C VAL A 342 -5.06 -23.88 -21.10
N GLY A 343 -5.45 -24.26 -19.87
CA GLY A 343 -5.98 -23.33 -18.87
C GLY A 343 -4.95 -22.28 -18.46
N SER A 344 -3.68 -22.70 -18.29
CA SER A 344 -2.60 -21.73 -17.96
C SER A 344 -2.34 -20.77 -19.11
N GLY A 345 -2.32 -21.23 -20.36
CA GLY A 345 -2.15 -20.34 -21.52
C GLY A 345 -3.23 -19.27 -21.60
N ILE A 346 -4.49 -19.67 -21.43
CA ILE A 346 -5.63 -18.72 -21.38
C ILE A 346 -5.51 -17.81 -20.17
N GLY A 347 -5.13 -18.35 -19.01
CA GLY A 347 -4.97 -17.63 -17.77
C GLY A 347 -3.89 -16.55 -17.83
N ILE A 348 -2.76 -16.83 -18.48
CA ILE A 348 -1.70 -15.86 -18.70
C ILE A 348 -2.22 -14.69 -19.54
N GLY A 349 -2.95 -14.97 -20.63
CA GLY A 349 -3.55 -13.93 -21.48
C GLY A 349 -4.59 -13.11 -20.74
N LEU A 350 -5.46 -13.74 -19.94
CA LEU A 350 -6.46 -13.04 -19.12
C LEU A 350 -5.80 -12.20 -18.02
N GLY A 351 -4.76 -12.72 -17.34
CA GLY A 351 -4.02 -12.00 -16.32
C GLY A 351 -3.37 -10.73 -16.86
N TRP A 352 -2.75 -10.84 -18.03
CA TRP A 352 -2.24 -9.68 -18.75
C TRP A 352 -3.34 -8.67 -19.11
N GLY A 353 -4.45 -9.12 -19.71
CA GLY A 353 -5.55 -8.24 -20.09
C GLY A 353 -6.18 -7.51 -18.90
N ILE A 354 -6.28 -8.14 -17.72
CA ILE A 354 -6.77 -7.49 -16.49
C ILE A 354 -5.83 -6.38 -16.05
N ILE A 355 -4.52 -6.61 -16.07
CA ILE A 355 -3.52 -5.59 -15.69
C ILE A 355 -3.55 -4.42 -16.67
N GLU A 356 -3.71 -4.68 -17.97
CA GLU A 356 -3.87 -3.63 -18.99
C GLU A 356 -5.09 -2.77 -18.70
N LEU A 357 -6.23 -3.38 -18.37
CA LEU A 357 -7.44 -2.65 -17.98
C LEU A 357 -7.24 -1.81 -16.70
N ILE A 358 -6.51 -2.34 -15.72
CA ILE A 358 -6.17 -1.59 -14.50
C ILE A 358 -5.25 -0.41 -14.84
N ALA A 359 -4.25 -0.60 -15.70
CA ALA A 359 -3.33 0.45 -16.12
C ALA A 359 -4.08 1.59 -16.83
N ILE A 360 -4.99 1.27 -17.76
CA ILE A 360 -5.86 2.25 -18.45
C ILE A 360 -6.75 2.99 -17.42
N GLY A 361 -7.31 2.28 -16.46
CA GLY A 361 -8.13 2.88 -15.40
C GLY A 361 -7.34 3.86 -14.54
N LEU A 362 -6.11 3.52 -14.14
CA LEU A 362 -5.22 4.39 -13.37
C LEU A 362 -4.78 5.63 -14.17
N GLU A 363 -4.54 5.47 -15.46
CA GLU A 363 -4.24 6.59 -16.37
C GLU A 363 -5.38 7.60 -16.41
N GLN A 364 -6.64 7.15 -16.49
CA GLN A 364 -7.83 8.02 -16.49
C GLN A 364 -7.98 8.80 -15.17
N ILE A 365 -7.50 8.26 -14.05
CA ILE A 365 -7.54 8.94 -12.73
C ILE A 365 -6.32 9.89 -12.57
N GLY A 366 -5.42 9.96 -13.58
CA GLY A 366 -4.24 10.83 -13.55
C GLY A 366 -3.04 10.27 -12.79
N THR A 367 -2.98 8.95 -12.59
CA THR A 367 -1.85 8.22 -12.01
C THR A 367 -1.33 7.17 -13.00
N PRO A 368 -0.79 7.58 -14.16
CA PRO A 368 -0.29 6.63 -15.14
C PRO A 368 0.91 5.85 -14.56
N LEU A 369 0.86 4.53 -14.67
CA LEU A 369 1.97 3.66 -14.31
C LEU A 369 2.84 3.40 -15.54
N SER A 370 4.10 3.82 -15.48
CA SER A 370 5.09 3.63 -16.55
C SER A 370 5.79 2.28 -16.42
N GLY A 371 5.08 1.19 -16.60
CA GLY A 371 5.68 -0.14 -16.60
C GLY A 371 5.22 -0.92 -17.80
N GLN A 372 6.05 -1.84 -18.33
CA GLN A 372 5.55 -2.82 -19.29
C GLN A 372 4.50 -3.68 -18.59
N SER A 373 3.27 -3.59 -19.05
CA SER A 373 2.16 -4.45 -18.61
C SER A 373 2.34 -5.91 -19.08
N SER A 374 3.23 -6.15 -20.05
CA SER A 374 3.48 -7.47 -20.62
C SER A 374 4.09 -8.44 -19.59
N PRO A 375 3.61 -9.70 -19.53
CA PRO A 375 4.09 -10.66 -18.56
C PRO A 375 5.56 -11.01 -18.82
N THR A 376 6.37 -10.96 -17.77
CA THR A 376 7.76 -11.40 -17.82
C THR A 376 7.84 -12.92 -18.04
N ILE A 377 8.96 -13.41 -18.57
CA ILE A 377 9.21 -14.86 -18.75
C ILE A 377 9.04 -15.58 -17.41
N THR A 378 9.42 -14.95 -16.30
CA THR A 378 9.23 -15.49 -14.94
C THR A 378 7.75 -15.63 -14.58
N ALA A 379 6.93 -14.62 -14.86
CA ALA A 379 5.49 -14.65 -14.60
C ALA A 379 4.80 -15.75 -15.45
N ILE A 380 5.19 -15.88 -16.73
CA ILE A 380 4.73 -16.93 -17.63
C ILE A 380 5.10 -18.31 -17.10
N ALA A 381 6.37 -18.51 -16.72
CA ALA A 381 6.86 -19.79 -16.21
C ALA A 381 6.17 -20.16 -14.89
N VAL A 382 6.07 -19.23 -13.95
CA VAL A 382 5.37 -19.44 -12.67
C VAL A 382 3.89 -19.75 -12.90
N GLY A 383 3.21 -18.98 -13.75
CA GLY A 383 1.80 -19.23 -14.10
C GLY A 383 1.58 -20.61 -14.70
N MET A 384 2.46 -21.02 -15.62
CA MET A 384 2.41 -22.35 -16.24
C MET A 384 2.64 -23.48 -15.22
N VAL A 385 3.67 -23.36 -14.38
CA VAL A 385 4.00 -24.35 -13.35
C VAL A 385 2.88 -24.45 -12.31
N ILE A 386 2.36 -23.33 -11.85
CA ILE A 386 1.27 -23.29 -10.87
C ILE A 386 0.00 -23.93 -11.46
N GLY A 387 -0.40 -23.56 -12.67
CA GLY A 387 -1.59 -24.13 -13.29
C GLY A 387 -1.47 -25.64 -13.52
N LEU A 388 -0.26 -26.10 -13.87
CA LEU A 388 0.03 -27.52 -13.99
C LEU A 388 -0.04 -28.23 -12.62
N ILE A 389 0.58 -27.68 -11.58
CA ILE A 389 0.55 -28.24 -10.21
C ILE A 389 -0.89 -28.33 -9.70
N VAL A 390 -1.66 -27.25 -9.86
CA VAL A 390 -3.07 -27.19 -9.40
C VAL A 390 -3.93 -28.20 -10.12
N SER A 391 -3.73 -28.34 -11.45
CA SER A 391 -4.44 -29.32 -12.24
C SER A 391 -4.08 -30.78 -11.84
N LEU A 392 -2.80 -31.04 -11.59
CA LEU A 392 -2.34 -32.36 -11.13
C LEU A 392 -2.84 -32.69 -9.73
N LEU A 393 -2.75 -31.75 -8.77
CA LEU A 393 -3.24 -31.94 -7.40
C LEU A 393 -4.76 -32.15 -7.39
N GLY A 394 -5.50 -31.37 -8.17
CA GLY A 394 -6.95 -31.51 -8.30
C GLY A 394 -7.37 -32.84 -8.90
N ALA A 395 -6.60 -33.38 -9.85
CA ALA A 395 -6.89 -34.64 -10.51
C ALA A 395 -6.38 -35.89 -9.75
N ALA A 396 -5.40 -35.72 -8.83
CA ALA A 396 -4.69 -36.85 -8.20
C ALA A 396 -5.63 -37.80 -7.44
N ILE A 397 -6.54 -37.23 -6.60
CA ILE A 397 -7.49 -38.05 -5.82
C ILE A 397 -8.51 -38.73 -6.72
N PRO A 398 -9.19 -38.04 -7.67
CA PRO A 398 -10.10 -38.70 -8.62
C PRO A 398 -9.40 -39.76 -9.48
N ALA A 399 -8.17 -39.49 -9.94
CA ALA A 399 -7.38 -40.44 -10.73
C ALA A 399 -7.07 -41.72 -9.93
N ARG A 400 -6.74 -41.59 -8.64
CA ARG A 400 -6.52 -42.73 -7.75
C ARG A 400 -7.80 -43.52 -7.54
N ASP A 401 -8.91 -42.87 -7.32
CA ASP A 401 -10.22 -43.51 -7.12
C ASP A 401 -10.63 -44.28 -8.38
N ALA A 402 -10.41 -43.71 -9.57
CA ALA A 402 -10.63 -44.41 -10.86
C ALA A 402 -9.74 -45.65 -11.00
N ALA A 403 -8.47 -45.54 -10.65
CA ALA A 403 -7.50 -46.61 -10.77
C ALA A 403 -7.76 -47.79 -9.82
N LEU A 404 -8.28 -47.50 -8.63
CA LEU A 404 -8.50 -48.52 -7.59
C LEU A 404 -9.91 -49.12 -7.60
N ALA A 405 -10.84 -48.60 -8.39
CA ALA A 405 -12.22 -49.10 -8.45
C ALA A 405 -12.25 -50.54 -9.00
N PRO A 406 -12.87 -51.53 -8.30
CA PRO A 406 -13.01 -52.89 -8.80
C PRO A 406 -13.91 -52.92 -10.05
N PRO A 407 -13.53 -53.64 -11.13
CA PRO A 407 -14.31 -53.68 -12.37
C PRO A 407 -15.76 -54.09 -12.17
N ILE A 408 -16.01 -55.11 -11.33
CA ILE A 408 -17.34 -55.63 -11.03
C ILE A 408 -18.24 -54.61 -10.33
N GLN A 409 -17.66 -53.82 -9.37
CA GLN A 409 -18.43 -52.77 -8.69
C GLN A 409 -18.71 -51.56 -9.59
N ALA A 410 -17.80 -51.26 -10.52
CA ALA A 410 -17.98 -50.16 -11.47
C ALA A 410 -19.00 -50.46 -12.57
N MET A 411 -19.29 -51.72 -12.83
CA MET A 411 -20.33 -52.21 -13.78
C MET A 411 -21.73 -52.29 -13.14
N ASN A 412 -21.80 -52.52 -11.83
CA ASN A 412 -23.05 -52.52 -11.09
C ASN A 412 -23.33 -51.14 -10.47
N GLU A 413 -24.47 -50.54 -10.76
CA GLU A 413 -24.93 -49.26 -10.21
C GLU A 413 -25.37 -49.37 -8.73
N THR A 414 -24.57 -49.99 -7.87
CA THR A 414 -24.86 -49.94 -6.43
C THR A 414 -24.46 -48.59 -5.87
N VAL A 415 -25.46 -47.83 -5.48
CA VAL A 415 -25.28 -46.56 -4.76
C VAL A 415 -24.55 -46.85 -3.46
N ASN A 416 -23.24 -46.62 -3.41
CA ASN A 416 -22.48 -46.69 -2.17
C ASN A 416 -23.00 -45.61 -1.22
N PRO A 417 -23.46 -45.93 0.00
CA PRO A 417 -23.92 -44.96 0.96
C PRO A 417 -22.78 -44.00 1.30
N GLU A 418 -23.10 -42.67 1.42
CA GLU A 418 -22.11 -41.66 1.83
C GLU A 418 -21.41 -42.07 3.13
N LYS A 419 -20.08 -42.07 3.12
CA LYS A 419 -19.27 -42.34 4.32
C LYS A 419 -19.67 -41.36 5.42
N SER A 420 -19.79 -41.83 6.66
CA SER A 420 -20.19 -41.06 7.81
C SER A 420 -19.48 -39.71 7.91
N VAL A 421 -20.25 -38.64 8.13
CA VAL A 421 -19.74 -37.23 8.27
C VAL A 421 -19.27 -36.95 9.70
N LYS A 422 -19.58 -37.86 10.69
CA LYS A 422 -19.30 -37.66 12.11
C LYS A 422 -17.82 -37.44 12.40
N ARG A 423 -16.92 -38.30 11.88
CA ARG A 423 -15.48 -38.15 12.12
C ARG A 423 -14.92 -36.84 11.60
N ARG A 424 -15.32 -36.42 10.37
CA ARG A 424 -14.93 -35.12 9.83
C ARG A 424 -15.49 -33.96 10.64
N GLY A 425 -16.73 -34.05 11.10
CA GLY A 425 -17.34 -33.05 11.97
C GLY A 425 -16.55 -32.88 13.28
N ILE A 426 -16.12 -33.98 13.91
CA ILE A 426 -15.33 -33.93 15.14
C ILE A 426 -13.95 -33.28 14.86
N ILE A 427 -13.24 -33.71 13.81
CA ILE A 427 -11.92 -33.16 13.47
C ILE A 427 -12.06 -31.66 13.18
N GLY A 428 -13.06 -31.25 12.38
CA GLY A 428 -13.29 -29.86 12.08
C GLY A 428 -13.65 -29.02 13.33
N ALA A 429 -14.45 -29.58 14.24
CA ALA A 429 -14.79 -28.92 15.50
C ALA A 429 -13.53 -28.75 16.38
N VAL A 430 -12.67 -29.78 16.49
CA VAL A 430 -11.41 -29.69 17.22
C VAL A 430 -10.48 -28.65 16.60
N MET A 431 -10.38 -28.57 15.27
CA MET A 431 -9.59 -27.53 14.60
C MET A 431 -10.14 -26.12 14.86
N CYS A 432 -11.47 -25.94 14.80
CA CYS A 432 -12.08 -24.66 15.13
C CYS A 432 -11.87 -24.26 16.58
N THR A 433 -12.00 -25.20 17.54
CA THR A 433 -11.74 -24.91 18.97
C THR A 433 -10.28 -24.57 19.21
N LEU A 434 -9.33 -25.25 18.57
CA LEU A 434 -7.91 -24.90 18.63
C LEU A 434 -7.65 -23.51 18.01
N GLY A 435 -8.28 -23.18 16.88
CA GLY A 435 -8.17 -21.87 16.26
C GLY A 435 -8.69 -20.74 17.18
N ILE A 436 -9.82 -20.96 17.85
CA ILE A 436 -10.34 -20.04 18.87
C ILE A 436 -9.37 -19.95 20.05
N ALA A 437 -8.83 -21.07 20.50
CA ALA A 437 -7.85 -21.07 21.59
C ALA A 437 -6.60 -20.25 21.26
N PHE A 438 -6.10 -20.34 20.01
CA PHE A 438 -5.01 -19.47 19.54
C PHE A 438 -5.40 -17.98 19.51
N TRP A 439 -6.62 -17.65 19.16
CA TRP A 439 -7.09 -16.26 19.23
C TRP A 439 -7.23 -15.76 20.67
N VAL A 440 -7.74 -16.58 21.59
CA VAL A 440 -7.76 -16.26 23.02
C VAL A 440 -6.36 -16.08 23.57
N PHE A 441 -5.41 -16.91 23.14
CA PHE A 441 -4.00 -16.77 23.49
C PHE A 441 -3.41 -15.46 22.93
N THR A 442 -3.72 -15.11 21.67
CA THR A 442 -3.31 -13.83 21.08
C THR A 442 -3.88 -12.63 21.84
N TYR A 443 -5.17 -12.72 22.23
CA TYR A 443 -5.81 -11.70 23.06
C TYR A 443 -5.10 -11.55 24.40
N ALA A 444 -4.79 -12.65 25.07
CA ALA A 444 -4.07 -12.64 26.35
C ALA A 444 -2.66 -12.03 26.22
N LEU A 445 -1.93 -12.35 25.13
CA LEU A 445 -0.63 -11.73 24.85
C LEU A 445 -0.74 -10.23 24.58
N ALA A 446 -1.70 -9.81 23.77
CA ALA A 446 -1.90 -8.40 23.42
C ALA A 446 -2.30 -7.55 24.66
N THR A 447 -3.02 -8.12 25.59
CA THR A 447 -3.50 -7.43 26.82
C THR A 447 -2.54 -7.54 28.00
N ALA A 448 -1.65 -8.53 28.01
CA ALA A 448 -0.71 -8.77 29.13
C ALA A 448 0.27 -7.61 29.33
N GLY A 449 0.71 -6.95 28.25
CA GLY A 449 1.58 -5.77 28.32
C GLY A 449 0.92 -4.49 28.87
N THR A 450 -0.41 -4.49 29.05
CA THR A 450 -1.17 -3.30 29.48
C THR A 450 -1.53 -3.27 30.95
N ASN A 451 -1.47 -4.42 31.66
CA ASN A 451 -2.06 -4.57 33.01
C ASN A 451 -1.05 -4.94 34.13
N GLY A 452 0.25 -4.75 33.92
CA GLY A 452 1.28 -5.06 34.93
C GLY A 452 1.88 -6.47 34.86
N PRO A 453 2.77 -6.87 35.77
CA PRO A 453 3.52 -8.11 35.67
C PRO A 453 2.61 -9.34 35.75
N THR A 454 2.52 -10.05 34.66
CA THR A 454 1.77 -11.29 34.53
C THR A 454 2.74 -12.47 34.41
N PRO A 455 2.33 -13.71 34.81
CA PRO A 455 3.18 -14.92 34.71
C PRO A 455 3.60 -15.27 33.26
N TRP A 456 3.14 -14.52 32.27
CA TRP A 456 3.36 -14.72 30.84
C TRP A 456 4.46 -13.82 30.24
N GLN A 457 5.15 -13.01 31.05
CA GLN A 457 6.22 -12.09 30.57
C GLN A 457 7.33 -12.79 29.76
N SER A 458 7.60 -14.07 30.07
CA SER A 458 8.56 -14.88 29.30
C SER A 458 8.12 -15.20 27.87
N LEU A 459 6.86 -14.91 27.50
CA LEU A 459 6.31 -15.15 26.18
C LEU A 459 6.18 -13.85 25.33
N ASN A 460 6.55 -12.70 25.88
CA ASN A 460 6.51 -11.41 25.17
C ASN A 460 7.45 -11.34 23.97
N ASP A 461 8.41 -12.23 23.85
CA ASP A 461 9.28 -12.36 22.67
C ASP A 461 8.56 -12.99 21.47
N ILE A 462 7.35 -13.55 21.68
CA ILE A 462 6.56 -14.13 20.60
C ILE A 462 5.73 -13.03 19.94
N SER A 463 6.07 -12.70 18.70
CA SER A 463 5.24 -11.78 17.90
C SER A 463 3.79 -12.26 17.85
N THR A 464 2.84 -11.42 18.28
CA THR A 464 1.39 -11.69 18.30
C THR A 464 0.82 -12.08 16.92
N GLY A 465 1.53 -11.74 15.84
CA GLY A 465 1.16 -12.09 14.46
C GLY A 465 1.16 -13.59 14.20
N TYR A 466 2.08 -14.35 14.78
CA TYR A 466 2.16 -15.82 14.56
C TYR A 466 0.94 -16.58 15.10
N PRO A 467 0.57 -16.45 16.38
CA PRO A 467 -0.61 -17.16 16.91
C PRO A 467 -1.91 -16.63 16.30
N LEU A 468 -1.99 -15.34 15.92
CA LEU A 468 -3.12 -14.78 15.20
C LEU A 468 -3.30 -15.48 13.86
N GLY A 469 -2.25 -15.58 13.05
CA GLY A 469 -2.27 -16.21 11.73
C GLY A 469 -2.55 -17.71 11.79
N LEU A 470 -1.93 -18.44 12.74
CA LEU A 470 -2.21 -19.86 12.97
C LEU A 470 -3.67 -20.09 13.39
N GLY A 471 -4.21 -19.25 14.27
CA GLY A 471 -5.60 -19.31 14.69
C GLY A 471 -6.55 -19.11 13.52
N ALA A 472 -6.32 -18.10 12.68
CA ALA A 472 -7.11 -17.83 11.50
C ALA A 472 -7.05 -18.99 10.48
N GLY A 473 -5.87 -19.53 10.22
CA GLY A 473 -5.68 -20.68 9.34
C GLY A 473 -6.41 -21.93 9.84
N LEU A 474 -6.30 -22.23 11.11
CA LEU A 474 -7.01 -23.37 11.75
C LEU A 474 -8.53 -23.18 11.70
N LEU A 475 -9.05 -21.98 11.91
CA LEU A 475 -10.47 -21.67 11.79
C LEU A 475 -10.99 -21.85 10.37
N VAL A 476 -10.27 -21.34 9.37
CA VAL A 476 -10.66 -21.50 7.95
C VAL A 476 -10.63 -22.98 7.55
N ILE A 477 -9.55 -23.68 7.82
CA ILE A 477 -9.46 -25.11 7.46
C ILE A 477 -10.46 -25.94 8.28
N GLY A 478 -10.58 -25.63 9.57
CA GLY A 478 -11.54 -26.29 10.47
C GLY A 478 -12.99 -26.11 10.00
N ALA A 479 -13.37 -24.90 9.57
CA ALA A 479 -14.70 -24.63 9.02
C ALA A 479 -14.97 -25.38 7.71
N ILE A 480 -13.98 -25.53 6.84
CA ILE A 480 -14.11 -26.34 5.62
C ILE A 480 -14.32 -27.82 5.96
N VAL A 481 -13.58 -28.35 6.94
CA VAL A 481 -13.69 -29.74 7.38
C VAL A 481 -14.99 -29.97 8.14
N LEU A 482 -15.44 -29.02 8.93
CA LEU A 482 -16.70 -29.04 9.69
C LEU A 482 -17.93 -28.82 8.80
N GLY A 483 -17.77 -28.11 7.68
CA GLY A 483 -18.85 -27.71 6.76
C GLY A 483 -19.89 -28.80 6.48
N PRO A 484 -19.51 -30.06 6.11
CA PRO A 484 -20.46 -31.11 5.87
C PRO A 484 -21.37 -31.47 7.05
N ALA A 485 -20.91 -31.24 8.28
CA ALA A 485 -21.72 -31.45 9.48
C ALA A 485 -22.73 -30.31 9.70
N LEU A 486 -22.37 -29.10 9.29
CA LEU A 486 -23.21 -27.90 9.43
C LEU A 486 -24.28 -27.78 8.31
N VAL A 487 -24.11 -28.45 7.17
CA VAL A 487 -25.07 -28.36 6.05
C VAL A 487 -26.49 -28.73 6.46
N SER A 488 -26.67 -29.80 7.22
CA SER A 488 -28.03 -30.26 7.58
C SER A 488 -28.79 -29.25 8.46
N PRO A 489 -28.24 -28.76 9.58
CA PRO A 489 -28.95 -27.77 10.42
C PRO A 489 -29.10 -26.43 9.70
N THR A 490 -28.14 -25.98 8.95
CA THR A 490 -28.22 -24.69 8.23
C THR A 490 -29.17 -24.76 7.02
N ALA A 491 -29.17 -25.87 6.26
CA ALA A 491 -30.17 -26.07 5.21
C ALA A 491 -31.59 -26.10 5.75
N SER A 492 -31.81 -26.69 6.93
CA SER A 492 -33.12 -26.68 7.59
C SER A 492 -33.53 -25.29 8.02
N ALA A 493 -32.61 -24.52 8.60
CA ALA A 493 -32.87 -23.16 9.05
C ALA A 493 -33.12 -22.19 7.88
N LEU A 494 -32.22 -22.16 6.89
CA LEU A 494 -32.36 -21.29 5.72
C LEU A 494 -33.50 -21.74 4.79
N GLY A 495 -33.77 -23.03 4.73
CA GLY A 495 -34.85 -23.62 3.95
C GLY A 495 -36.21 -23.46 4.55
N TRP A 496 -36.34 -23.03 5.83
CA TRP A 496 -37.63 -22.84 6.51
C TRP A 496 -38.51 -21.84 5.75
N LEU A 497 -38.02 -20.70 5.39
CA LEU A 497 -38.75 -19.67 4.65
C LEU A 497 -39.17 -20.12 3.24
N PRO A 498 -38.28 -20.64 2.37
CA PRO A 498 -38.69 -21.18 1.08
C PRO A 498 -39.66 -22.35 1.16
N SER A 499 -39.56 -23.21 2.18
CA SER A 499 -40.48 -24.35 2.36
C SER A 499 -41.90 -23.94 2.80
N HIS A 500 -42.03 -22.78 3.42
CA HIS A 500 -43.37 -22.22 3.77
C HIS A 500 -44.01 -21.48 2.59
N ILE A 501 -43.21 -20.69 1.83
CA ILE A 501 -43.70 -19.90 0.69
C ILE A 501 -43.95 -20.77 -0.53
N LEU A 502 -42.98 -21.64 -0.88
CA LEU A 502 -43.01 -22.49 -2.06
C LEU A 502 -43.06 -23.98 -1.65
N ARG A 503 -44.05 -24.36 -0.89
CA ARG A 503 -44.17 -25.64 -0.18
C ARG A 503 -43.46 -26.84 -0.80
N VAL A 504 -43.79 -27.21 -2.05
CA VAL A 504 -43.21 -28.39 -2.72
C VAL A 504 -41.74 -28.15 -3.14
N THR A 505 -41.46 -27.05 -3.85
CA THR A 505 -40.13 -26.77 -4.39
C THR A 505 -39.13 -26.43 -3.30
N GLY A 506 -39.53 -25.70 -2.25
CA GLY A 506 -38.70 -25.36 -1.10
C GLY A 506 -38.33 -26.60 -0.27
N THR A 507 -39.29 -27.45 0.02
CA THR A 507 -39.06 -28.69 0.78
C THR A 507 -38.14 -29.67 0.00
N LEU A 508 -38.37 -29.81 -1.30
CA LEU A 508 -37.51 -30.65 -2.14
C LEU A 508 -36.06 -30.12 -2.18
N ALA A 509 -35.87 -28.80 -2.36
CA ALA A 509 -34.56 -28.18 -2.36
C ALA A 509 -33.81 -28.41 -1.04
N THR A 510 -34.45 -28.18 0.09
CA THR A 510 -33.85 -28.36 1.42
C THR A 510 -33.49 -29.83 1.70
N ARG A 511 -34.34 -30.78 1.35
CA ARG A 511 -34.08 -32.23 1.49
C ARG A 511 -32.91 -32.67 0.59
N ASN A 512 -32.79 -32.14 -0.63
CA ASN A 512 -31.73 -32.44 -1.54
C ASN A 512 -30.35 -32.01 -0.99
N LEU A 513 -30.27 -30.81 -0.44
CA LEU A 513 -29.05 -30.29 0.20
C LEU A 513 -28.66 -31.15 1.41
N SER A 514 -29.62 -31.55 2.24
CA SER A 514 -29.37 -32.40 3.42
C SER A 514 -28.93 -33.81 3.06
N ARG A 515 -29.31 -34.33 1.86
CA ARG A 515 -28.88 -35.64 1.33
C ARG A 515 -27.44 -35.61 0.79
N SER A 516 -26.98 -34.51 0.19
CA SER A 516 -25.65 -34.35 -0.42
C SER A 516 -24.72 -33.43 0.36
N ARG A 517 -24.56 -33.68 1.68
CA ARG A 517 -23.89 -32.80 2.64
C ARG A 517 -22.47 -32.40 2.25
N ARG A 518 -21.64 -33.37 1.81
CA ARG A 518 -20.24 -33.12 1.43
C ARG A 518 -20.12 -32.20 0.22
N ARG A 519 -20.96 -32.44 -0.79
CA ARG A 519 -20.95 -31.65 -2.01
C ARG A 519 -21.38 -30.20 -1.73
N THR A 520 -22.49 -30.05 -0.99
CA THR A 520 -23.01 -28.74 -0.58
C THR A 520 -21.96 -27.93 0.19
N ALA A 521 -21.31 -28.53 1.19
CA ALA A 521 -20.28 -27.87 1.99
C ALA A 521 -19.07 -27.48 1.14
N ASN A 522 -18.65 -28.36 0.28
CA ASN A 522 -17.53 -28.14 -0.59
C ASN A 522 -17.79 -26.97 -1.56
N THR A 523 -18.98 -26.86 -2.11
CA THR A 523 -19.36 -25.74 -3.00
C THR A 523 -19.40 -24.41 -2.22
N ALA A 524 -19.94 -24.43 -1.02
CA ALA A 524 -20.01 -23.27 -0.15
C ALA A 524 -18.61 -22.80 0.31
N ALA A 525 -17.64 -23.72 0.44
CA ALA A 525 -16.28 -23.42 0.89
C ALA A 525 -15.56 -22.42 -0.02
N ALA A 526 -15.79 -22.45 -1.31
CA ALA A 526 -15.19 -21.51 -2.26
C ALA A 526 -15.63 -20.07 -2.02
N LEU A 527 -16.93 -19.85 -1.77
CA LEU A 527 -17.50 -18.53 -1.47
C LEU A 527 -17.14 -18.09 -0.04
N PHE A 528 -17.15 -19.02 0.90
CA PHE A 528 -16.82 -18.79 2.30
C PHE A 528 -15.45 -18.13 2.49
N VAL A 529 -14.41 -18.69 1.86
CA VAL A 529 -13.03 -18.16 2.02
C VAL A 529 -12.93 -16.74 1.46
N GLY A 530 -13.49 -16.48 0.28
CA GLY A 530 -13.51 -15.14 -0.29
C GLY A 530 -14.22 -14.12 0.62
N VAL A 531 -15.43 -14.47 1.09
CA VAL A 531 -16.20 -13.58 1.96
C VAL A 531 -15.54 -13.38 3.34
N ALA A 532 -14.88 -14.40 3.90
CA ALA A 532 -14.18 -14.28 5.18
C ALA A 532 -13.09 -13.20 5.14
N ILE A 533 -12.29 -13.19 4.08
CA ILE A 533 -11.20 -12.22 3.95
C ILE A 533 -11.72 -10.81 3.77
N VAL A 534 -12.75 -10.65 2.94
CA VAL A 534 -13.32 -9.32 2.69
C VAL A 534 -13.99 -8.77 3.92
N SER A 535 -14.70 -9.61 4.64
CA SER A 535 -15.33 -9.21 5.89
C SER A 535 -14.28 -8.84 6.94
N CYS A 536 -13.16 -9.59 7.00
CA CYS A 536 -12.03 -9.25 7.86
C CYS A 536 -11.46 -7.87 7.52
N LEU A 537 -11.13 -7.65 6.24
CA LEU A 537 -10.61 -6.36 5.78
C LEU A 537 -11.62 -5.23 5.95
N GLY A 538 -12.90 -5.50 5.70
CA GLY A 538 -13.98 -4.55 5.92
C GLY A 538 -14.09 -4.10 7.38
N VAL A 539 -13.96 -5.03 8.34
CA VAL A 539 -13.96 -4.72 9.78
C VAL A 539 -12.71 -3.92 10.16
N VAL A 540 -11.52 -4.32 9.70
CA VAL A 540 -10.27 -3.59 9.98
C VAL A 540 -10.36 -2.16 9.46
N ALA A 541 -10.80 -1.98 8.23
CA ALA A 541 -10.91 -0.66 7.62
C ALA A 541 -12.01 0.21 8.25
N SER A 542 -13.17 -0.39 8.55
CA SER A 542 -14.23 0.31 9.28
C SER A 542 -13.77 0.71 10.68
N SER A 543 -13.01 -0.15 11.36
CA SER A 543 -12.43 0.15 12.67
C SER A 543 -11.37 1.24 12.59
N ALA A 544 -10.53 1.25 11.55
CA ALA A 544 -9.58 2.33 11.32
C ALA A 544 -10.29 3.67 11.11
N LYS A 545 -11.33 3.71 10.26
CA LYS A 545 -12.14 4.90 10.07
C LYS A 545 -12.87 5.34 11.34
N ALA A 546 -13.43 4.40 12.09
CA ALA A 546 -14.11 4.69 13.33
C ALA A 546 -13.13 5.21 14.40
N SER A 547 -11.90 4.69 14.45
CA SER A 547 -10.86 5.19 15.35
C SER A 547 -10.47 6.62 15.01
N VAL A 548 -10.33 6.95 13.71
CA VAL A 548 -10.09 8.32 13.26
C VAL A 548 -11.27 9.23 13.62
N ALA A 549 -12.50 8.78 13.36
CA ALA A 549 -13.70 9.54 13.69
C ALA A 549 -13.82 9.78 15.20
N ASP A 550 -13.54 8.76 16.02
CA ASP A 550 -13.60 8.86 17.48
C ASP A 550 -12.56 9.88 18.03
N ILE A 551 -11.35 9.90 17.46
CA ILE A 551 -10.35 10.91 17.79
C ILE A 551 -10.87 12.33 17.54
N VAL A 552 -11.55 12.54 16.42
CA VAL A 552 -12.07 13.85 16.04
C VAL A 552 -13.32 14.20 16.83
N ASP A 553 -14.27 13.27 16.95
CA ASP A 553 -15.58 13.54 17.57
C ASP A 553 -15.53 13.69 19.10
N THR A 554 -14.66 12.90 19.75
CA THR A 554 -14.55 12.88 21.21
C THR A 554 -13.32 13.61 21.73
N GLY A 555 -12.26 13.66 20.94
CA GLY A 555 -10.97 14.21 21.33
C GLY A 555 -10.76 15.64 20.89
N LEU A 556 -11.14 16.01 19.67
CA LEU A 556 -10.87 17.35 19.11
C LEU A 556 -11.90 18.36 19.61
N LYS A 557 -11.43 19.31 20.41
CA LYS A 557 -12.23 20.42 20.94
C LYS A 557 -12.12 21.69 20.08
N ALA A 558 -11.06 21.81 19.28
CA ALA A 558 -10.88 22.92 18.36
C ALA A 558 -11.87 22.82 17.21
N ASP A 559 -12.40 23.93 16.73
CA ASP A 559 -13.43 23.95 15.69
C ASP A 559 -12.86 23.70 14.29
N TYR A 560 -11.60 24.07 14.04
CA TYR A 560 -10.93 23.86 12.75
C TYR A 560 -9.52 23.35 12.93
N ALA A 561 -9.09 22.50 12.00
CA ALA A 561 -7.70 22.10 11.80
C ALA A 561 -7.17 22.73 10.51
N VAL A 562 -6.00 23.32 10.59
CA VAL A 562 -5.33 23.97 9.45
C VAL A 562 -4.03 23.25 9.17
N ASN A 563 -3.90 22.77 7.96
CA ASN A 563 -2.73 22.01 7.50
C ASN A 563 -2.16 22.64 6.23
N SER A 564 -0.90 22.32 5.94
CA SER A 564 -0.34 22.60 4.62
C SER A 564 -0.78 21.54 3.62
N ALA A 565 -1.33 21.94 2.49
CA ALA A 565 -1.74 21.06 1.40
C ALA A 565 -0.56 20.26 0.80
N SER A 566 0.66 20.74 0.99
CA SER A 566 1.90 20.11 0.52
C SER A 566 2.64 19.32 1.60
N TYR A 567 2.03 19.10 2.77
CA TYR A 567 2.66 18.51 3.96
C TYR A 567 3.92 19.24 4.45
N GLY A 568 4.18 20.45 3.95
CA GLY A 568 5.29 21.31 4.33
C GLY A 568 4.98 22.19 5.54
N ARG A 569 5.79 23.22 5.73
CA ARG A 569 5.62 24.22 6.77
C ARG A 569 4.40 25.10 6.46
N LEU A 570 3.61 25.43 7.50
CA LEU A 570 2.60 26.48 7.39
C LEU A 570 3.30 27.85 7.35
N PRO A 571 3.02 28.69 6.34
CA PRO A 571 3.58 30.04 6.28
C PRO A 571 3.18 30.87 7.49
N GLN A 572 4.13 31.58 8.11
CA GLN A 572 3.87 32.42 9.28
C GLN A 572 2.79 33.47 8.99
N GLY A 573 2.80 34.08 7.79
CA GLY A 573 1.77 35.01 7.37
C GLY A 573 0.35 34.42 7.35
N ALA A 574 0.21 33.15 7.03
CA ALA A 574 -1.08 32.47 7.09
C ALA A 574 -1.53 32.27 8.55
N ILE A 575 -0.62 31.85 9.42
CA ILE A 575 -0.89 31.75 10.88
C ILE A 575 -1.35 33.06 11.43
N ASP A 576 -0.64 34.19 11.11
CA ASP A 576 -0.97 35.52 11.55
C ASP A 576 -2.31 36.02 10.98
N ALA A 577 -2.63 35.68 9.73
CA ALA A 577 -3.91 36.03 9.11
C ALA A 577 -5.08 35.32 9.78
N ILE A 578 -4.90 34.04 10.08
CA ILE A 578 -5.90 33.23 10.78
C ILE A 578 -6.14 33.74 12.18
N SER A 579 -5.08 33.97 12.95
CA SER A 579 -5.19 34.45 14.35
C SER A 579 -5.85 35.82 14.48
N LYS A 580 -5.72 36.67 13.43
CA LYS A 580 -6.35 38.03 13.38
C LYS A 580 -7.77 37.97 12.79
N THR A 581 -8.26 36.82 12.34
CA THR A 581 -9.59 36.72 11.75
C THR A 581 -10.67 36.90 12.81
N ARG A 582 -11.62 37.82 12.56
CA ARG A 582 -12.72 38.09 13.49
C ARG A 582 -13.55 36.83 13.76
N GLY A 583 -13.72 36.47 15.03
CA GLY A 583 -14.44 35.31 15.51
C GLY A 583 -13.52 34.14 15.90
N VAL A 584 -12.20 34.30 15.75
CA VAL A 584 -11.21 33.38 16.28
C VAL A 584 -10.93 33.71 17.73
N LYS A 585 -11.12 32.79 18.65
CA LYS A 585 -10.83 32.89 20.07
C LYS A 585 -9.34 32.65 20.35
N SER A 586 -8.84 31.53 19.87
CA SER A 586 -7.45 31.11 20.09
C SER A 586 -6.96 30.21 18.92
N THR A 587 -5.64 30.22 18.77
CA THR A 587 -4.95 29.34 17.82
C THR A 587 -3.84 28.57 18.54
N VAL A 588 -3.71 27.29 18.29
CA VAL A 588 -2.70 26.41 18.87
C VAL A 588 -1.90 25.77 17.74
N ALA A 589 -0.63 26.15 17.62
CA ALA A 589 0.29 25.60 16.64
C ALA A 589 1.07 24.42 17.24
N THR A 590 1.21 23.34 16.49
CA THR A 590 2.12 22.25 16.82
C THR A 590 3.35 22.33 15.92
N ARG A 591 4.53 22.23 16.52
CA ARG A 591 5.81 22.30 15.81
C ARG A 591 6.52 20.95 15.89
N LEU A 592 6.82 20.34 14.74
CA LEU A 592 7.69 19.19 14.68
C LEU A 592 9.14 19.65 14.89
N VAL A 593 9.84 19.06 15.86
CA VAL A 593 11.23 19.38 16.17
C VAL A 593 12.13 18.31 15.60
N MET A 594 12.99 18.67 14.65
CA MET A 594 13.85 17.76 13.92
C MET A 594 15.16 17.50 14.69
N GLY A 595 15.77 16.33 14.46
CA GLY A 595 17.10 16.00 14.96
C GLY A 595 17.19 15.79 16.46
N VAL A 596 16.07 15.52 17.15
CA VAL A 596 16.03 15.26 18.59
C VAL A 596 16.46 13.81 18.87
N THR A 597 17.29 13.67 19.89
CA THR A 597 17.69 12.36 20.40
C THR A 597 17.37 12.24 21.91
N TYR A 598 17.04 11.03 22.33
CA TYR A 598 16.68 10.71 23.71
C TYR A 598 17.67 9.70 24.25
N ASN A 599 18.38 10.06 25.34
CA ASN A 599 19.49 9.27 25.88
C ASN A 599 20.53 8.88 24.79
N GLY A 600 20.78 9.84 23.85
CA GLY A 600 21.73 9.65 22.74
C GLY A 600 21.25 8.72 21.62
N LYS A 601 19.98 8.26 21.65
CA LYS A 601 19.35 7.46 20.59
C LYS A 601 18.30 8.29 19.87
N SER A 602 18.24 8.18 18.55
CA SER A 602 17.09 8.59 17.77
C SER A 602 15.99 7.55 17.87
N LEU A 603 14.75 7.98 18.01
CA LEU A 603 13.58 7.11 18.04
C LEU A 603 12.84 7.23 16.70
N ASP A 604 13.07 6.30 15.79
CA ASP A 604 12.50 6.32 14.45
C ASP A 604 10.96 6.20 14.43
N SER A 605 10.39 5.63 15.50
CA SER A 605 8.94 5.49 15.70
C SER A 605 8.28 6.68 16.39
N ALA A 606 9.05 7.67 16.86
CA ALA A 606 8.55 8.78 17.65
C ALA A 606 8.70 10.12 16.95
N MET A 607 7.65 10.95 17.02
CA MET A 607 7.69 12.35 16.58
C MET A 607 7.93 13.25 17.79
N SER A 608 8.96 14.10 17.72
CA SER A 608 9.23 15.14 18.73
C SER A 608 8.41 16.37 18.38
N ILE A 609 7.46 16.74 19.25
CA ILE A 609 6.47 17.79 18.98
C ILE A 609 6.56 18.83 20.08
N ALA A 610 6.83 20.08 19.69
CA ALA A 610 6.68 21.22 20.59
C ALA A 610 5.25 21.75 20.52
N SER A 611 4.65 21.99 21.68
CA SER A 611 3.29 22.50 21.80
C SER A 611 3.08 23.27 23.10
N PRO A 612 2.18 24.24 23.13
CA PRO A 612 1.76 24.85 24.36
C PRO A 612 0.87 23.93 25.21
N ALA A 613 0.76 24.20 26.49
CA ALA A 613 -0.09 23.41 27.40
C ALA A 613 -1.58 23.38 26.97
N SER A 614 -2.04 24.44 26.28
CA SER A 614 -3.40 24.51 25.72
C SER A 614 -3.70 23.38 24.68
N MET A 615 -2.69 22.75 24.11
CA MET A 615 -2.86 21.58 23.25
C MET A 615 -3.63 20.46 23.95
N PHE A 616 -3.34 20.22 25.23
CA PHE A 616 -3.92 19.12 26.01
C PHE A 616 -5.25 19.47 26.69
N SER A 617 -5.60 20.75 26.74
CA SER A 617 -6.84 21.23 27.37
C SER A 617 -7.85 21.82 26.38
N GLU A 618 -7.40 22.55 25.36
CA GLU A 618 -8.26 23.29 24.42
C GLU A 618 -8.36 22.62 23.05
N VAL A 619 -7.34 21.82 22.63
CA VAL A 619 -7.34 21.21 21.30
C VAL A 619 -7.77 19.76 21.37
N PHE A 620 -7.07 18.93 22.12
CA PHE A 620 -7.44 17.54 22.36
C PHE A 620 -7.53 17.26 23.86
N ALA A 621 -8.60 16.60 24.29
CA ALA A 621 -8.70 16.13 25.66
C ALA A 621 -7.67 15.02 25.91
N ALA A 622 -6.67 15.26 26.75
CA ALA A 622 -5.68 14.25 27.11
C ALA A 622 -6.26 13.25 28.12
N THR A 623 -6.13 11.96 27.82
CA THR A 623 -6.36 10.88 28.78
C THR A 623 -5.00 10.31 29.17
N THR A 624 -4.66 10.29 30.45
CA THR A 624 -3.35 9.87 30.96
C THR A 624 -3.45 8.60 31.81
N THR A 625 -2.42 7.78 31.78
CA THR A 625 -2.21 6.68 32.75
C THR A 625 -1.54 7.17 34.01
N GLY A 626 -0.87 8.34 33.96
CA GLY A 626 -0.22 8.98 35.08
C GLY A 626 0.19 10.39 34.73
N GLY A 627 0.13 11.33 35.69
CA GLY A 627 0.44 12.75 35.54
C GLY A 627 -0.66 13.54 34.83
N ASP A 628 -0.50 14.87 34.79
CA ASP A 628 -1.32 15.82 34.03
C ASP A 628 -0.51 16.39 32.88
N ALA A 629 -0.95 16.16 31.65
CA ALA A 629 -0.20 16.55 30.45
C ALA A 629 -0.03 18.08 30.32
N ALA A 630 -1.03 18.88 30.67
CA ALA A 630 -0.95 20.33 30.58
C ALA A 630 -0.02 20.90 31.66
N GLN A 631 -0.06 20.32 32.86
CA GLN A 631 0.84 20.70 33.96
C GLN A 631 2.29 20.31 33.63
N ALA A 632 2.51 19.10 33.08
CA ALA A 632 3.83 18.63 32.66
C ALA A 632 4.49 19.59 31.65
N ILE A 633 3.77 19.99 30.60
CA ILE A 633 4.28 20.96 29.63
C ILE A 633 4.58 22.32 30.28
N THR A 634 3.74 22.76 31.21
CA THR A 634 3.97 24.01 31.94
C THR A 634 5.20 23.92 32.84
N ALA A 635 5.48 22.77 33.42
CA ALA A 635 6.67 22.48 34.22
C ALA A 635 7.93 22.18 33.37
N GLU A 636 7.87 22.30 32.05
CA GLU A 636 8.94 21.96 31.10
C GLU A 636 9.33 20.48 31.15
N GLU A 637 8.39 19.59 31.50
CA GLU A 637 8.53 18.15 31.48
C GLU A 637 8.03 17.56 30.15
N LEU A 638 8.41 16.31 29.89
CA LEU A 638 7.95 15.58 28.70
C LEU A 638 6.57 14.97 28.92
N VAL A 639 5.75 15.01 27.89
CA VAL A 639 4.53 14.20 27.77
C VAL A 639 4.77 13.13 26.70
N VAL A 640 4.69 11.88 27.07
CA VAL A 640 5.06 10.76 26.21
C VAL A 640 3.83 9.90 25.89
N ALA A 641 3.69 9.50 24.65
CA ALA A 641 2.65 8.55 24.25
C ALA A 641 2.93 7.17 24.86
N LYS A 642 1.88 6.47 25.31
CA LYS A 642 1.98 5.17 26.00
C LYS A 642 2.76 4.12 25.20
N ASN A 643 2.58 4.07 23.88
CA ASN A 643 3.31 3.14 23.01
C ASN A 643 4.82 3.42 23.01
N ILE A 644 5.23 4.70 22.95
CA ILE A 644 6.64 5.09 22.99
C ILE A 644 7.24 4.82 24.37
N ALA A 645 6.50 5.08 25.44
CA ALA A 645 6.92 4.78 26.78
C ALA A 645 7.15 3.27 26.99
N ALA A 646 6.23 2.44 26.48
CA ALA A 646 6.34 0.98 26.54
C ALA A 646 7.50 0.43 25.71
N ASP A 647 7.73 0.95 24.50
CA ASP A 647 8.80 0.50 23.60
C ASP A 647 10.21 0.81 24.14
N ASN A 648 10.33 1.77 25.07
CA ASN A 648 11.59 2.23 25.64
C ASN A 648 11.71 1.95 27.15
N ASP A 649 10.78 1.21 27.76
CA ASP A 649 10.70 0.91 29.19
C ASP A 649 10.69 2.19 30.07
N TRP A 650 10.06 3.26 29.59
CA TRP A 650 9.99 4.53 30.31
C TRP A 650 8.78 4.59 31.25
N GLN A 651 9.00 5.16 32.42
CA GLN A 651 7.98 5.34 33.45
C GLN A 651 7.80 6.82 33.81
N LEU A 652 6.69 7.12 34.46
CA LEU A 652 6.43 8.45 35.01
C LEU A 652 7.51 8.83 36.02
N GLY A 653 8.07 10.04 35.87
CA GLY A 653 9.14 10.54 36.73
C GLY A 653 10.57 10.18 36.26
N ASP A 654 10.72 9.37 35.22
CA ASP A 654 12.03 9.06 34.65
C ASP A 654 12.68 10.32 34.06
N ALA A 655 13.97 10.47 34.30
CA ALA A 655 14.74 11.59 33.77
C ALA A 655 15.48 11.17 32.49
N ILE A 656 15.08 11.78 31.37
CA ILE A 656 15.60 11.54 30.03
C ILE A 656 16.53 12.66 29.60
N ASN A 657 17.69 12.30 29.03
CA ASN A 657 18.58 13.29 28.42
C ASN A 657 18.12 13.57 26.99
N VAL A 658 17.48 14.71 26.77
CA VAL A 658 17.01 15.16 25.46
C VAL A 658 18.06 16.05 24.85
N SER A 659 18.49 15.75 23.64
CA SER A 659 19.43 16.61 22.92
C SER A 659 19.03 16.81 21.47
N ALA A 660 19.35 18.00 20.95
CA ALA A 660 19.22 18.28 19.52
C ALA A 660 20.52 18.89 19.01
N THR A 661 20.90 18.52 17.80
CA THR A 661 22.08 19.09 17.14
C THR A 661 21.61 20.04 16.07
N SER A 662 21.86 21.32 16.28
CA SER A 662 21.59 22.39 15.33
C SER A 662 22.87 22.83 14.65
N THR A 663 22.72 23.34 13.43
CA THR A 663 23.80 23.99 12.71
C THR A 663 23.60 25.50 12.78
N VAL A 664 24.59 26.21 13.33
CA VAL A 664 24.55 27.66 13.46
C VAL A 664 25.66 28.29 12.62
N VAL A 665 25.44 29.52 12.14
CA VAL A 665 26.47 30.27 11.43
C VAL A 665 27.64 30.53 12.38
N ASP A 666 28.85 30.17 11.95
CA ASP A 666 30.06 30.60 12.65
C ASP A 666 30.51 31.95 12.10
N GLU A 667 30.12 33.03 12.78
CA GLU A 667 30.40 34.40 12.35
C GLU A 667 31.89 34.66 12.19
N ALA A 668 32.72 34.12 13.10
CA ALA A 668 34.16 34.28 13.04
C ALA A 668 34.77 33.61 11.84
N ALA A 669 34.40 32.33 11.64
CA ALA A 669 34.88 31.56 10.48
C ALA A 669 34.35 32.14 9.15
N THR A 670 33.12 32.64 9.14
CA THR A 670 32.50 33.30 7.98
C THR A 670 33.26 34.59 7.60
N LYS A 671 33.53 35.48 8.59
CA LYS A 671 34.31 36.67 8.33
C LYS A 671 35.71 36.34 7.82
N GLN A 672 36.35 35.33 8.37
CA GLN A 672 37.65 34.87 7.91
C GLN A 672 37.56 34.36 6.50
N ALA A 673 36.60 33.49 6.15
CA ALA A 673 36.40 32.97 4.80
C ALA A 673 36.14 34.08 3.77
N GLN A 674 35.38 35.12 4.14
CA GLN A 674 35.16 36.30 3.31
C GLN A 674 36.44 37.10 3.08
N ALA A 675 37.24 37.31 4.15
CA ALA A 675 38.52 38.01 4.05
C ALA A 675 39.53 37.21 3.19
N ASP A 676 39.62 35.90 3.39
CA ASP A 676 40.51 35.04 2.61
C ASP A 676 40.11 35.02 1.11
N TYR A 677 38.81 34.98 0.82
CA TYR A 677 38.31 35.06 -0.55
C TYR A 677 38.67 36.39 -1.22
N GLN A 678 38.49 37.52 -0.52
CA GLN A 678 38.85 38.81 -1.04
C GLN A 678 40.36 38.94 -1.27
N ALA A 679 41.19 38.43 -0.35
CA ALA A 679 42.62 38.43 -0.47
C ALA A 679 43.08 37.55 -1.67
N GLN A 680 42.53 36.36 -1.85
CA GLN A 680 42.80 35.49 -2.99
C GLN A 680 42.42 36.14 -4.33
N THR A 681 41.20 36.72 -4.38
CA THR A 681 40.74 37.43 -5.58
C THR A 681 41.68 38.58 -5.96
N GLN A 682 42.07 39.40 -4.97
CA GLN A 682 43.02 40.50 -5.20
C GLN A 682 44.37 39.99 -5.66
N ALA A 683 44.90 38.92 -5.06
CA ALA A 683 46.16 38.33 -5.46
C ALA A 683 46.13 37.80 -6.91
N GLN A 684 45.06 37.10 -7.32
CA GLN A 684 44.88 36.62 -8.69
C GLN A 684 44.77 37.76 -9.70
N VAL A 685 43.99 38.79 -9.37
CA VAL A 685 43.84 39.99 -10.18
C VAL A 685 45.20 40.66 -10.37
N GLN A 686 46.00 40.82 -9.31
CA GLN A 686 47.35 41.43 -9.39
C GLN A 686 48.30 40.56 -10.26
N GLN A 687 48.26 39.25 -10.14
CA GLN A 687 49.05 38.35 -10.96
C GLN A 687 48.71 38.49 -12.44
N LEU A 688 47.43 38.53 -12.81
CA LEU A 688 47.01 38.70 -14.19
C LEU A 688 47.36 40.07 -14.77
N ILE A 689 47.25 41.14 -13.96
CA ILE A 689 47.67 42.48 -14.33
C ILE A 689 49.18 42.49 -14.57
N ALA A 690 50.01 41.87 -13.71
CA ALA A 690 51.45 41.79 -13.87
C ALA A 690 51.82 40.94 -15.09
N ALA A 691 51.03 39.97 -15.47
CA ALA A 691 51.18 39.16 -16.69
C ALA A 691 50.66 39.86 -17.95
N GLY A 692 50.05 41.06 -17.86
CA GLY A 692 49.50 41.80 -18.99
C GLY A 692 48.11 41.40 -19.41
N ASP A 693 47.48 40.44 -18.73
CA ASP A 693 46.12 39.94 -19.02
C ASP A 693 45.05 40.73 -18.28
N LYS A 694 44.76 41.91 -18.82
CA LYS A 694 43.70 42.80 -18.26
C LYS A 694 42.30 42.22 -18.43
N ALA A 695 42.07 41.43 -19.49
CA ALA A 695 40.76 40.83 -19.73
C ALA A 695 40.48 39.70 -18.72
N GLY A 696 41.47 38.86 -18.44
CA GLY A 696 41.37 37.84 -17.39
C GLY A 696 41.19 38.44 -15.99
N ALA A 697 41.92 39.52 -15.70
CA ALA A 697 41.73 40.25 -14.44
C ALA A 697 40.32 40.82 -14.25
N GLN A 698 39.75 41.40 -15.33
CA GLN A 698 38.35 41.91 -15.29
C GLN A 698 37.36 40.80 -15.12
N LYS A 699 37.57 39.65 -15.80
CA LYS A 699 36.71 38.49 -15.66
C LYS A 699 36.66 37.98 -14.20
N ILE A 700 37.82 37.86 -13.53
CA ILE A 700 37.87 37.45 -12.12
C ILE A 700 37.13 38.43 -11.21
N LEU A 701 37.23 39.74 -11.47
CA LEU A 701 36.47 40.74 -10.70
C LEU A 701 34.97 40.63 -10.91
N ASP A 702 34.54 40.34 -12.14
CA ASP A 702 33.12 40.18 -12.43
C ASP A 702 32.58 38.85 -11.87
N ASP A 703 33.37 37.76 -11.95
CA ASP A 703 33.03 36.48 -11.30
C ASP A 703 32.93 36.67 -9.76
N ALA A 704 33.82 37.47 -9.16
CA ALA A 704 33.82 37.75 -7.73
C ALA A 704 32.61 38.61 -7.27
N LYS A 705 32.10 39.49 -8.14
CA LYS A 705 30.86 40.24 -7.86
C LYS A 705 29.61 39.37 -7.90
N ASN A 706 29.65 38.31 -8.72
CA ASN A 706 28.57 37.39 -8.96
C ASN A 706 28.59 36.14 -8.05
N ILE A 707 29.56 36.06 -7.10
CA ILE A 707 29.59 34.95 -6.16
C ILE A 707 28.38 35.05 -5.20
N ASP A 708 27.73 33.92 -5.00
CA ASP A 708 26.69 33.83 -4.00
C ASP A 708 27.29 34.00 -2.58
N PRO A 709 26.95 35.05 -1.83
CA PRO A 709 27.46 35.27 -0.46
C PRO A 709 27.24 34.07 0.46
N ALA A 710 26.20 33.25 0.21
CA ALA A 710 25.91 32.07 0.99
C ALA A 710 27.05 31.01 0.90
N THR A 711 27.82 30.99 -0.16
CA THR A 711 28.95 30.06 -0.31
C THR A 711 30.12 30.35 0.62
N LEU A 712 30.23 31.56 1.12
CA LEU A 712 31.26 32.02 2.07
C LEU A 712 30.82 31.89 3.54
N VAL A 713 29.56 31.58 3.80
CA VAL A 713 29.05 31.34 5.16
C VAL A 713 29.63 30.04 5.68
N LYS A 714 30.26 30.08 6.85
CA LYS A 714 30.75 28.92 7.58
C LYS A 714 29.81 28.59 8.71
N THR A 715 29.58 27.30 8.91
CA THR A 715 28.66 26.82 9.93
C THR A 715 29.38 25.89 10.89
N LYS A 716 28.87 25.80 12.11
CA LYS A 716 29.31 24.83 13.11
C LYS A 716 28.13 24.08 13.72
N SER A 717 28.30 22.80 13.98
CA SER A 717 27.31 22.00 14.67
C SER A 717 27.38 22.28 16.18
N VAL A 718 26.25 22.62 16.77
CA VAL A 718 26.09 22.85 18.21
C VAL A 718 25.06 21.87 18.71
N THR A 719 25.48 20.98 19.62
CA THR A 719 24.56 20.05 20.29
C THR A 719 24.18 20.67 21.64
N LYS A 720 22.89 20.97 21.79
CA LYS A 720 22.32 21.37 23.06
C LYS A 720 21.64 20.17 23.70
N ALA A 721 21.85 19.97 24.99
CA ALA A 721 21.29 18.85 25.74
C ALA A 721 20.69 19.34 27.04
N GLN A 722 19.55 18.79 27.41
CA GLN A 722 18.87 19.07 28.65
C GLN A 722 18.32 17.78 29.26
N ARG A 723 18.46 17.62 30.59
CA ARG A 723 17.85 16.51 31.30
C ARG A 723 16.44 16.91 31.72
N VAL A 724 15.46 16.15 31.27
CA VAL A 724 14.03 16.46 31.43
C VAL A 724 13.32 15.23 31.99
N THR A 725 12.36 15.43 32.88
CA THR A 725 11.56 14.33 33.47
C THR A 725 10.33 14.05 32.60
N ILE A 726 9.83 12.82 32.66
CA ILE A 726 8.53 12.44 32.08
C ILE A 726 7.45 12.81 33.09
N GLY A 727 6.69 13.87 32.79
CA GLY A 727 5.65 14.39 33.65
C GLY A 727 4.26 13.80 33.41
N ALA A 728 4.02 13.22 32.22
CA ALA A 728 2.77 12.53 31.93
C ALA A 728 2.91 11.49 30.82
N ILE A 729 2.10 10.44 30.89
CA ILE A 729 1.98 9.41 29.86
C ILE A 729 0.54 9.42 29.31
N VAL A 730 0.38 9.80 28.02
CA VAL A 730 -0.91 9.92 27.35
C VAL A 730 -1.30 8.64 26.61
N THR A 731 -2.58 8.31 26.64
CA THR A 731 -3.12 7.06 26.09
C THR A 731 -4.00 7.25 24.86
N ASN A 732 -4.48 8.47 24.61
CA ASN A 732 -5.32 8.71 23.42
C ASN A 732 -4.55 8.47 22.13
N SER A 733 -5.22 7.91 21.15
CA SER A 733 -4.68 7.71 19.80
C SER A 733 -4.31 9.02 19.08
N ALA A 734 -4.93 10.14 19.45
CA ALA A 734 -4.56 11.47 18.95
C ALA A 734 -3.09 11.84 19.23
N TYR A 735 -2.52 11.28 20.30
CA TYR A 735 -1.15 11.52 20.73
C TYR A 735 -0.20 10.33 20.42
N ALA A 736 -0.70 9.28 19.79
CA ALA A 736 0.08 8.09 19.50
C ALA A 736 1.34 8.42 18.69
N GLY A 737 2.48 7.84 19.06
CA GLY A 737 3.76 8.08 18.40
C GLY A 737 4.40 9.43 18.73
N GLY A 738 3.82 10.27 19.63
CA GLY A 738 4.32 11.57 19.98
C GLY A 738 5.14 11.59 21.27
N ILE A 739 6.20 12.40 21.28
CA ILE A 739 6.86 12.89 22.47
C ILE A 739 6.68 14.41 22.45
N TYR A 740 5.95 14.93 23.41
CA TYR A 740 5.58 16.32 23.47
C TYR A 740 6.44 17.07 24.48
N MET A 741 6.86 18.26 24.11
CA MET A 741 7.66 19.17 24.94
C MET A 741 7.11 20.58 24.88
N SER A 742 7.46 21.41 25.86
CA SER A 742 7.06 22.82 25.83
C SER A 742 7.77 23.56 24.69
N ASP A 743 7.14 24.65 24.21
CA ASP A 743 7.75 25.55 23.23
C ASP A 743 9.09 26.09 23.71
N LYS A 744 9.19 26.39 25.01
CA LYS A 744 10.41 26.92 25.64
C LYS A 744 11.53 25.89 25.64
N LEU A 745 11.23 24.62 25.96
CA LEU A 745 12.21 23.54 25.91
C LEU A 745 12.70 23.31 24.47
N ALA A 746 11.79 23.30 23.50
CA ALA A 746 12.12 23.14 22.08
C ALA A 746 13.00 24.30 21.57
N ASP A 747 12.66 25.55 21.91
CA ASP A 747 13.46 26.73 21.53
C ASP A 747 14.84 26.73 22.22
N GLY A 748 14.96 26.14 23.42
CA GLY A 748 16.24 25.91 24.09
C GLY A 748 17.11 24.84 23.43
N LEU A 749 16.50 23.80 22.84
CA LEU A 749 17.21 22.65 22.26
C LEU A 749 17.53 22.84 20.77
N ALA A 750 16.58 23.33 19.99
CA ALA A 750 16.67 23.38 18.53
C ALA A 750 16.41 24.79 18.00
N ASP A 751 17.16 25.21 17.00
CA ASP A 751 16.94 26.47 16.33
C ASP A 751 15.64 26.46 15.50
N ARG A 752 15.10 27.62 15.16
CA ARG A 752 13.80 27.77 14.49
C ARG A 752 13.71 27.08 13.13
N ASN A 753 14.80 26.94 12.40
CA ASN A 753 14.86 26.21 11.13
C ASN A 753 14.66 24.70 11.30
N MET A 754 14.96 24.18 12.51
CA MET A 754 14.73 22.78 12.89
C MET A 754 13.31 22.54 13.41
N GLN A 755 12.48 23.55 13.49
CA GLN A 755 11.12 23.51 14.02
C GLN A 755 10.12 23.84 12.92
N ILE A 756 9.31 22.86 12.54
CA ILE A 756 8.36 23.00 11.43
C ILE A 756 6.94 23.06 11.99
N VAL A 757 6.25 24.19 11.80
CA VAL A 757 4.81 24.28 12.09
C VAL A 757 4.05 23.50 11.03
N ARG A 758 3.55 22.34 11.39
CA ARG A 758 2.81 21.46 10.45
C ARG A 758 1.31 21.65 10.54
N GLN A 759 0.82 21.98 11.72
CA GLN A 759 -0.61 21.99 12.00
C GLN A 759 -0.94 23.16 12.94
N LEU A 760 -2.04 23.82 12.65
CA LEU A 760 -2.60 24.88 13.47
C LEU A 760 -4.06 24.50 13.78
N PHE A 761 -4.42 24.52 15.05
CA PHE A 761 -5.80 24.33 15.50
C PHE A 761 -6.42 25.67 15.83
N VAL A 762 -7.68 25.87 15.46
CA VAL A 762 -8.40 27.13 15.63
C VAL A 762 -9.65 26.88 16.45
N SER A 763 -9.82 27.62 17.52
CA SER A 763 -11.05 27.62 18.32
C SER A 763 -11.81 28.93 18.08
N ALA A 764 -13.12 28.82 17.87
CA ALA A 764 -14.02 29.90 17.62
C ALA A 764 -14.45 30.61 18.95
N GLU A 765 -14.83 31.87 18.86
CA GLU A 765 -15.49 32.56 19.97
C GLU A 765 -16.87 31.94 20.22
N ARG A 766 -17.32 31.92 21.46
CA ARG A 766 -18.63 31.36 21.83
C ARG A 766 -19.77 32.07 21.10
N GLY A 767 -20.66 31.27 20.47
CA GLY A 767 -21.84 31.80 19.77
C GLY A 767 -21.59 32.28 18.34
N GLN A 768 -20.39 32.07 17.80
CA GLN A 768 -20.09 32.33 16.40
C GLN A 768 -20.82 31.31 15.48
N ASN A 769 -21.27 31.82 14.34
CA ASN A 769 -21.66 30.93 13.24
C ASN A 769 -20.39 30.33 12.61
N LEU A 770 -20.22 29.00 12.76
CA LEU A 770 -19.03 28.27 12.30
C LEU A 770 -18.89 28.35 10.79
N ASP A 771 -19.97 28.17 10.01
CA ASP A 771 -19.89 28.24 8.54
C ASP A 771 -19.39 29.62 8.07
N ALA A 772 -19.91 30.68 8.67
CA ALA A 772 -19.47 32.04 8.35
C ALA A 772 -18.03 32.33 8.79
N LEU A 773 -17.56 31.69 9.85
CA LEU A 773 -16.16 31.77 10.27
C LEU A 773 -15.27 30.97 9.30
N HIS A 774 -15.68 29.78 8.88
CA HIS A 774 -14.97 28.95 7.89
C HIS A 774 -14.73 29.75 6.61
N GLU A 775 -15.75 30.39 6.06
CA GLU A 775 -15.64 31.25 4.86
C GLU A 775 -14.63 32.41 5.07
N ARG A 776 -14.62 33.03 6.25
CA ARG A 776 -13.65 34.10 6.56
C ARG A 776 -12.22 33.57 6.66
N LEU A 777 -12.04 32.39 7.25
CA LEU A 777 -10.75 31.72 7.35
C LEU A 777 -10.23 31.33 5.98
N LEU A 778 -11.07 30.71 5.14
CA LEU A 778 -10.72 30.38 3.74
C LEU A 778 -10.31 31.62 2.95
N LYS A 779 -11.01 32.74 3.14
CA LYS A 779 -10.66 34.02 2.51
C LYS A 779 -9.33 34.57 3.02
N ALA A 780 -9.06 34.45 4.32
CA ALA A 780 -7.81 34.92 4.93
C ALA A 780 -6.59 34.12 4.45
N VAL A 781 -6.74 32.80 4.22
CA VAL A 781 -5.64 31.95 3.76
C VAL A 781 -5.52 31.87 2.23
N LYS A 782 -6.50 32.36 1.47
CA LYS A 782 -6.51 32.30 0.01
C LYS A 782 -5.21 32.80 -0.65
N PRO A 783 -4.55 33.87 -0.17
CA PRO A 783 -3.28 34.34 -0.74
C PRO A 783 -2.12 33.35 -0.60
N TYR A 784 -2.24 32.38 0.30
CA TYR A 784 -1.15 31.43 0.61
C TYR A 784 -1.25 30.11 -0.16
N TYR A 785 -2.36 29.82 -0.85
CA TYR A 785 -2.61 28.64 -1.72
C TYR A 785 -2.33 27.27 -1.10
N VAL A 786 -1.30 27.16 -0.24
CA VAL A 786 -0.84 25.91 0.41
C VAL A 786 -1.61 25.55 1.66
N VAL A 787 -2.48 26.42 2.13
CA VAL A 787 -3.15 26.29 3.41
C VAL A 787 -4.56 25.77 3.21
N THR A 788 -4.87 24.65 3.85
CA THR A 788 -6.21 24.07 3.89
C THR A 788 -6.77 24.25 5.28
N VAL A 789 -7.93 24.91 5.38
CA VAL A 789 -8.71 25.02 6.62
C VAL A 789 -9.80 23.93 6.53
N MET A 790 -9.85 23.06 7.50
CA MET A 790 -10.77 21.94 7.56
C MET A 790 -11.64 22.01 8.81
N ASP A 791 -12.92 21.84 8.65
CA ASP A 791 -13.83 21.55 9.75
C ASP A 791 -13.67 20.08 10.23
N HIS A 792 -14.46 19.65 11.23
CA HIS A 792 -14.39 18.29 11.76
C HIS A 792 -14.70 17.22 10.71
N ASP A 793 -15.68 17.45 9.85
CA ASP A 793 -16.09 16.46 8.84
C ASP A 793 -15.08 16.37 7.69
N GLU A 794 -14.53 17.50 7.25
CA GLU A 794 -13.45 17.56 6.25
C GLU A 794 -12.17 16.93 6.79
N TYR A 795 -11.82 17.17 8.06
CA TYR A 795 -10.65 16.57 8.70
C TYR A 795 -10.77 15.03 8.79
N LYS A 796 -11.94 14.51 9.19
CA LYS A 796 -12.25 13.08 9.16
C LYS A 796 -12.16 12.51 7.76
N SER A 797 -12.79 13.18 6.80
CA SER A 797 -12.84 12.75 5.40
C SER A 797 -11.44 12.67 4.79
N THR A 798 -10.63 13.70 4.99
CA THR A 798 -9.26 13.76 4.47
C THR A 798 -8.39 12.65 5.06
N THR A 799 -8.46 12.44 6.37
CA THR A 799 -7.69 11.39 7.05
C THR A 799 -8.18 9.98 6.66
N SER A 800 -9.48 9.82 6.43
CA SER A 800 -10.08 8.54 6.02
C SER A 800 -9.84 8.20 4.54
N SER A 801 -9.54 9.17 3.70
CA SER A 801 -9.42 8.98 2.24
C SER A 801 -8.32 7.99 1.84
N MET A 802 -7.20 7.97 2.58
CA MET A 802 -6.12 6.98 2.38
C MET A 802 -6.62 5.55 2.61
N VAL A 803 -7.46 5.36 3.63
CA VAL A 803 -8.06 4.04 3.93
C VAL A 803 -8.99 3.64 2.78
N ASP A 804 -9.76 4.58 2.22
CA ASP A 804 -10.66 4.32 1.09
C ASP A 804 -9.92 3.90 -0.18
N GLN A 805 -8.78 4.50 -0.47
CA GLN A 805 -7.95 4.12 -1.63
C GLN A 805 -7.42 2.69 -1.49
N ILE A 806 -6.89 2.33 -0.33
CA ILE A 806 -6.43 0.96 -0.06
C ILE A 806 -7.59 -0.03 -0.19
N LEU A 807 -8.75 0.30 0.36
CA LEU A 807 -9.94 -0.53 0.26
C LEU A 807 -10.43 -0.71 -1.18
N ALA A 808 -10.39 0.33 -2.00
CA ALA A 808 -10.78 0.25 -3.40
C ALA A 808 -9.95 -0.78 -4.17
N ILE A 809 -8.64 -0.80 -3.94
CA ILE A 809 -7.72 -1.80 -4.53
C ILE A 809 -8.08 -3.21 -4.04
N LEU A 810 -8.31 -3.36 -2.73
CA LEU A 810 -8.68 -4.65 -2.14
C LEU A 810 -10.03 -5.17 -2.67
N TYR A 811 -11.01 -4.29 -2.86
CA TYR A 811 -12.31 -4.66 -3.42
C TYR A 811 -12.22 -5.04 -4.91
N ALA A 812 -11.35 -4.41 -5.67
CA ALA A 812 -11.09 -4.80 -7.05
C ALA A 812 -10.50 -6.22 -7.15
N LEU A 813 -9.52 -6.54 -6.29
CA LEU A 813 -8.96 -7.89 -6.20
C LEU A 813 -10.00 -8.91 -5.74
N LEU A 814 -10.91 -8.51 -4.86
CA LEU A 814 -11.98 -9.36 -4.39
C LEU A 814 -13.02 -9.66 -5.46
N ALA A 815 -13.36 -8.71 -6.31
CA ALA A 815 -14.34 -8.94 -7.38
C ALA A 815 -13.96 -10.16 -8.22
N LEU A 816 -12.67 -10.37 -8.48
CA LEU A 816 -12.18 -11.56 -9.17
C LEU A 816 -12.43 -12.85 -8.36
N SER A 817 -12.24 -12.81 -7.04
CA SER A 817 -12.51 -13.98 -6.16
C SER A 817 -14.01 -14.34 -6.17
N ILE A 818 -14.90 -13.36 -6.20
CA ILE A 818 -16.35 -13.58 -6.35
C ILE A 818 -16.68 -14.23 -7.70
N ILE A 819 -16.06 -13.79 -8.78
CA ILE A 819 -16.23 -14.39 -10.10
C ILE A 819 -15.84 -15.86 -10.08
N ILE A 820 -14.70 -16.20 -9.47
CA ILE A 820 -14.24 -17.59 -9.31
C ILE A 820 -15.27 -18.40 -8.50
N ALA A 821 -15.83 -17.84 -7.43
CA ALA A 821 -16.85 -18.50 -6.62
C ALA A 821 -18.16 -18.75 -7.40
N ILE A 822 -18.61 -17.80 -8.24
CA ILE A 822 -19.77 -17.98 -9.12
C ILE A 822 -19.55 -19.19 -10.03
N PHE A 823 -18.40 -19.27 -10.69
CA PHE A 823 -18.07 -20.41 -11.56
C PHE A 823 -18.03 -21.72 -10.78
N GLY A 824 -17.54 -21.72 -9.54
CA GLY A 824 -17.56 -22.89 -8.65
C GLY A 824 -18.97 -23.38 -8.37
N ILE A 825 -19.90 -22.47 -8.06
CA ILE A 825 -21.31 -22.80 -7.81
C ILE A 825 -21.98 -23.31 -9.10
N VAL A 826 -21.79 -22.63 -10.23
CA VAL A 826 -22.34 -23.03 -11.54
C VAL A 826 -21.89 -24.45 -11.91
N ASN A 827 -20.59 -24.73 -11.74
CA ASN A 827 -20.03 -26.04 -12.05
C ASN A 827 -20.65 -27.17 -11.18
N THR A 828 -20.75 -26.92 -9.89
CA THR A 828 -21.30 -27.91 -8.95
C THR A 828 -22.80 -28.13 -9.14
N LEU A 829 -23.54 -27.08 -9.45
CA LEU A 829 -24.96 -27.22 -9.78
C LEU A 829 -25.19 -27.93 -11.11
N ALA A 830 -24.36 -27.67 -12.12
CA ALA A 830 -24.42 -28.36 -13.40
C ALA A 830 -24.18 -29.87 -13.23
N LEU A 831 -23.24 -30.25 -12.37
CA LEU A 831 -22.99 -31.61 -11.94
C LEU A 831 -24.22 -32.23 -11.24
N SER A 832 -24.75 -31.49 -10.24
CA SER A 832 -25.96 -31.95 -9.50
C SER A 832 -27.13 -32.27 -10.42
N VAL A 833 -27.33 -31.43 -11.43
CA VAL A 833 -28.38 -31.60 -12.44
C VAL A 833 -28.09 -32.80 -13.34
N SER A 834 -26.85 -33.00 -13.75
CA SER A 834 -26.45 -34.12 -14.61
C SER A 834 -26.66 -35.46 -13.90
N GLU A 835 -26.24 -35.58 -12.62
CA GLU A 835 -26.41 -36.80 -11.82
C GLU A 835 -27.89 -37.12 -11.53
N ARG A 836 -28.76 -36.13 -11.52
CA ARG A 836 -30.17 -36.27 -11.18
C ARG A 836 -31.10 -36.11 -12.39
N THR A 837 -30.56 -36.32 -13.60
CA THR A 837 -31.34 -36.17 -14.84
C THR A 837 -32.56 -37.09 -14.85
N LYS A 838 -32.42 -38.35 -14.40
CA LYS A 838 -33.55 -39.31 -14.28
C LYS A 838 -34.59 -38.82 -13.23
N GLU A 839 -34.18 -38.36 -12.05
CA GLU A 839 -35.11 -37.85 -11.03
C GLU A 839 -35.86 -36.62 -11.57
N ILE A 840 -35.16 -35.71 -12.25
CA ILE A 840 -35.77 -34.49 -12.86
C ILE A 840 -36.73 -34.91 -14.00
N GLY A 841 -36.32 -35.88 -14.80
CA GLY A 841 -37.18 -36.47 -15.85
C GLY A 841 -38.48 -37.06 -15.27
N LEU A 842 -38.35 -37.86 -14.21
CA LEU A 842 -39.50 -38.44 -13.52
C LEU A 842 -40.44 -37.38 -12.90
N LEU A 843 -39.86 -36.38 -12.23
CA LEU A 843 -40.64 -35.24 -11.70
C LEU A 843 -41.42 -34.50 -12.80
N ARG A 844 -40.83 -34.37 -13.99
CA ARG A 844 -41.52 -33.76 -15.17
C ARG A 844 -42.59 -34.67 -15.71
N ALA A 845 -42.38 -35.99 -15.71
CA ALA A 845 -43.38 -37.00 -16.17
C ALA A 845 -44.61 -36.99 -15.27
N ILE A 846 -44.47 -36.79 -13.96
CA ILE A 846 -45.59 -36.67 -13.00
C ILE A 846 -46.18 -35.25 -12.88
N GLY A 847 -45.81 -34.34 -13.81
CA GLY A 847 -46.47 -33.03 -13.96
C GLY A 847 -45.77 -31.84 -13.33
N THR A 848 -44.52 -31.95 -12.83
CA THR A 848 -43.79 -30.81 -12.30
C THR A 848 -43.48 -29.83 -13.42
N SER A 849 -43.86 -28.55 -13.27
CA SER A 849 -43.66 -27.49 -14.25
C SER A 849 -42.17 -27.10 -14.41
N ARG A 850 -41.82 -26.58 -15.58
CA ARG A 850 -40.47 -26.06 -15.82
C ARG A 850 -40.09 -24.95 -14.84
N GLY A 851 -41.03 -24.11 -14.44
CA GLY A 851 -40.85 -23.04 -13.43
C GLY A 851 -40.53 -23.57 -12.03
N GLN A 852 -41.19 -24.68 -11.64
CA GLN A 852 -40.94 -25.32 -10.34
C GLN A 852 -39.54 -25.95 -10.28
N ILE A 853 -39.05 -26.56 -11.37
CA ILE A 853 -37.68 -27.10 -11.42
C ILE A 853 -36.66 -25.98 -11.38
N ARG A 854 -36.88 -24.88 -12.11
CA ARG A 854 -36.01 -23.70 -12.04
C ARG A 854 -35.99 -23.13 -10.62
N GLY A 855 -37.15 -22.97 -9.99
CA GLY A 855 -37.27 -22.49 -8.62
C GLY A 855 -36.57 -23.40 -7.60
N MET A 856 -36.67 -24.71 -7.73
CA MET A 856 -35.99 -25.68 -6.87
C MET A 856 -34.46 -25.52 -6.95
N LEU A 857 -33.90 -25.46 -8.16
CA LEU A 857 -32.47 -25.29 -8.39
C LEU A 857 -31.98 -23.90 -7.93
N ALA A 858 -32.78 -22.85 -8.11
CA ALA A 858 -32.47 -21.52 -7.61
C ALA A 858 -32.42 -21.49 -6.09
N ILE A 859 -33.37 -22.11 -5.40
CA ILE A 859 -33.38 -22.20 -3.94
C ILE A 859 -32.16 -23.00 -3.44
N GLU A 860 -31.83 -24.13 -4.07
CA GLU A 860 -30.62 -24.90 -3.75
C GLU A 860 -29.35 -24.03 -3.87
N ALA A 861 -29.21 -23.26 -4.95
CA ALA A 861 -28.07 -22.37 -5.19
C ALA A 861 -27.99 -21.24 -4.17
N VAL A 862 -29.11 -20.60 -3.88
CA VAL A 862 -29.20 -19.49 -2.91
C VAL A 862 -28.83 -19.98 -1.51
N ILE A 863 -29.37 -21.13 -1.07
CA ILE A 863 -29.03 -21.69 0.25
C ILE A 863 -27.53 -21.99 0.36
N ILE A 864 -26.91 -22.56 -0.70
CA ILE A 864 -25.45 -22.81 -0.72
C ILE A 864 -24.67 -21.52 -0.61
N ALA A 865 -25.04 -20.51 -1.38
CA ALA A 865 -24.34 -19.22 -1.40
C ALA A 865 -24.49 -18.48 -0.06
N VAL A 866 -25.70 -18.41 0.49
CA VAL A 866 -25.97 -17.79 1.79
C VAL A 866 -25.25 -18.52 2.92
N PHE A 867 -25.23 -19.87 2.90
CA PHE A 867 -24.51 -20.66 3.90
C PHE A 867 -23.02 -20.37 3.87
N GLY A 868 -22.38 -20.37 2.69
CA GLY A 868 -20.96 -20.03 2.56
C GLY A 868 -20.67 -18.61 3.03
N THR A 869 -21.52 -17.66 2.66
CA THR A 869 -21.41 -16.27 3.07
C THR A 869 -21.53 -16.09 4.58
N LEU A 870 -22.52 -16.70 5.22
CA LEU A 870 -22.71 -16.59 6.69
C LEU A 870 -21.49 -17.13 7.46
N VAL A 871 -20.97 -18.30 7.06
CA VAL A 871 -19.74 -18.84 7.68
C VAL A 871 -18.56 -17.90 7.46
N GLY A 872 -18.41 -17.35 6.24
CA GLY A 872 -17.40 -16.38 5.91
C GLY A 872 -17.49 -15.10 6.73
N LEU A 873 -18.68 -14.56 6.87
CA LEU A 873 -18.94 -13.36 7.69
C LEU A 873 -18.52 -13.57 9.14
N VAL A 874 -18.94 -14.68 9.77
CA VAL A 874 -18.62 -14.96 11.17
C VAL A 874 -17.10 -15.03 11.39
N ILE A 875 -16.39 -15.77 10.56
CA ILE A 875 -14.92 -15.92 10.70
C ILE A 875 -14.20 -14.64 10.33
N GLY A 876 -14.64 -13.95 9.27
CA GLY A 876 -14.02 -12.71 8.83
C GLY A 876 -14.19 -11.58 9.85
N VAL A 877 -15.38 -11.40 10.39
CA VAL A 877 -15.64 -10.42 11.46
C VAL A 877 -14.81 -10.75 12.70
N GLY A 878 -14.77 -12.03 13.11
CA GLY A 878 -13.94 -12.46 14.23
C GLY A 878 -12.44 -12.18 14.00
N ALA A 879 -11.92 -12.47 12.81
CA ALA A 879 -10.52 -12.19 12.45
C ALA A 879 -10.23 -10.68 12.47
N GLY A 880 -11.13 -9.85 11.89
CA GLY A 880 -10.98 -8.40 11.91
C GLY A 880 -11.01 -7.82 13.32
N ALA A 881 -11.88 -8.34 14.19
CA ALA A 881 -11.93 -7.95 15.59
C ALA A 881 -10.63 -8.32 16.33
N MET A 882 -10.03 -9.47 16.05
CA MET A 882 -8.77 -9.89 16.64
C MET A 882 -7.57 -9.06 16.14
N ILE A 883 -7.55 -8.70 14.85
CA ILE A 883 -6.55 -7.77 14.31
C ILE A 883 -6.65 -6.42 15.02
N ARG A 884 -7.88 -5.93 15.25
CA ARG A 884 -8.09 -4.68 15.99
C ARG A 884 -7.46 -4.75 17.38
N VAL A 885 -7.65 -5.84 18.12
CA VAL A 885 -7.08 -6.01 19.46
C VAL A 885 -5.54 -5.97 19.43
N VAL A 886 -4.92 -6.66 18.47
CA VAL A 886 -3.47 -6.68 18.33
C VAL A 886 -2.89 -5.30 18.02
N TYR A 887 -3.59 -4.50 17.22
CA TYR A 887 -3.16 -3.15 16.81
C TYR A 887 -3.83 -2.01 17.60
N GLU A 888 -4.41 -2.30 18.75
CA GLU A 888 -5.05 -1.30 19.62
C GLU A 888 -4.09 -0.19 20.04
N THR A 889 -2.87 -0.57 20.45
CA THR A 889 -1.81 0.37 20.83
C THR A 889 -1.24 1.15 19.64
N SER A 890 -1.42 0.64 18.42
CA SER A 890 -0.98 1.29 17.17
C SER A 890 -2.05 2.20 16.54
N GLY A 891 -3.16 2.48 17.26
CA GLY A 891 -4.17 3.44 16.83
C GLY A 891 -5.51 2.83 16.40
N LEU A 892 -5.68 1.50 16.36
CA LEU A 892 -6.98 0.87 16.11
C LEU A 892 -7.78 0.70 17.42
N GLN A 893 -8.26 1.80 18.01
CA GLN A 893 -8.92 1.73 19.33
C GLN A 893 -10.40 1.32 19.24
N THR A 894 -11.10 1.77 18.22
CA THR A 894 -12.56 1.60 18.11
C THR A 894 -12.90 0.42 17.21
N LEU A 895 -13.63 -0.59 17.74
CA LEU A 895 -14.17 -1.66 16.93
C LEU A 895 -15.43 -1.19 16.20
N SER A 896 -15.40 -1.18 14.89
CA SER A 896 -16.54 -0.88 14.03
C SER A 896 -16.83 -2.02 13.08
N ILE A 897 -18.03 -2.58 13.18
CA ILE A 897 -18.51 -3.64 12.28
C ILE A 897 -19.34 -2.98 11.18
N PRO A 898 -18.94 -3.11 9.90
CA PRO A 898 -19.61 -2.45 8.78
C PRO A 898 -20.91 -3.20 8.39
N TRP A 899 -21.95 -3.13 9.22
CA TRP A 899 -23.21 -3.88 9.03
C TRP A 899 -23.86 -3.67 7.67
N LYS A 900 -23.79 -2.45 7.12
CA LYS A 900 -24.30 -2.15 5.78
C LYS A 900 -23.58 -2.97 4.71
N GLN A 901 -22.26 -3.05 4.78
CA GLN A 901 -21.42 -3.81 3.86
C GLN A 901 -21.64 -5.31 3.98
N LEU A 902 -21.74 -5.83 5.23
CA LEU A 902 -22.04 -7.24 5.49
C LEU A 902 -23.42 -7.63 4.93
N ALA A 903 -24.42 -6.76 5.07
CA ALA A 903 -25.75 -6.95 4.48
C ALA A 903 -25.69 -6.96 2.93
N ILE A 904 -24.89 -6.08 2.33
CA ILE A 904 -24.66 -6.06 0.88
C ILE A 904 -24.06 -7.40 0.43
N PHE A 905 -23.09 -7.96 1.16
CA PHE A 905 -22.52 -9.27 0.83
C PHE A 905 -23.55 -10.39 0.90
N LEU A 906 -24.47 -10.34 1.84
CA LEU A 906 -25.55 -11.31 1.92
C LEU A 906 -26.52 -11.19 0.73
N VAL A 907 -26.90 -9.98 0.36
CA VAL A 907 -27.74 -9.72 -0.84
C VAL A 907 -27.00 -10.17 -2.11
N LEU A 908 -25.71 -9.86 -2.20
CA LEU A 908 -24.87 -10.29 -3.33
C LEU A 908 -24.80 -11.82 -3.40
N ALA A 909 -24.69 -12.52 -2.27
CA ALA A 909 -24.71 -13.98 -2.23
C ALA A 909 -26.01 -14.56 -2.79
N VAL A 910 -27.16 -13.95 -2.47
CA VAL A 910 -28.45 -14.33 -3.06
C VAL A 910 -28.45 -14.12 -4.56
N ALA A 911 -27.96 -12.95 -5.03
CA ALA A 911 -27.86 -12.64 -6.45
C ALA A 911 -26.94 -13.63 -7.17
N VAL A 912 -25.76 -13.94 -6.60
CA VAL A 912 -24.81 -14.94 -7.10
C VAL A 912 -25.45 -16.31 -7.19
N GLY A 913 -26.19 -16.76 -6.17
CA GLY A 913 -26.91 -18.02 -6.18
C GLY A 913 -27.93 -18.08 -7.30
N LEU A 914 -28.72 -17.01 -7.48
CA LEU A 914 -29.71 -16.93 -8.57
C LEU A 914 -29.04 -17.00 -9.96
N ILE A 915 -28.02 -16.18 -10.20
CA ILE A 915 -27.28 -16.15 -11.48
C ILE A 915 -26.66 -17.52 -11.77
N ALA A 916 -26.01 -18.12 -10.77
CA ALA A 916 -25.36 -19.42 -10.91
C ALA A 916 -26.35 -20.56 -11.24
N SER A 917 -27.62 -20.44 -10.84
CA SER A 917 -28.66 -21.43 -11.11
C SER A 917 -29.18 -21.42 -12.54
N VAL A 918 -29.05 -20.32 -13.29
CA VAL A 918 -29.68 -20.11 -14.61
C VAL A 918 -29.17 -21.11 -15.65
N SER A 919 -27.85 -21.26 -15.76
CA SER A 919 -27.21 -22.16 -16.74
C SER A 919 -27.54 -23.65 -16.49
N PRO A 920 -27.37 -24.19 -15.26
CA PRO A 920 -27.73 -25.56 -14.94
C PRO A 920 -29.22 -25.86 -15.13
N ALA A 921 -30.09 -24.93 -14.70
CA ALA A 921 -31.53 -25.11 -14.85
C ALA A 921 -31.96 -25.13 -16.32
N SER A 922 -31.39 -24.30 -17.18
CA SER A 922 -31.70 -24.31 -18.61
C SER A 922 -31.25 -25.61 -19.29
N ARG A 923 -30.09 -26.15 -18.89
CA ARG A 923 -29.59 -27.46 -19.41
C ARG A 923 -30.49 -28.61 -18.99
N ALA A 924 -30.95 -28.62 -17.70
CA ALA A 924 -31.87 -29.65 -17.21
C ALA A 924 -33.20 -29.71 -18.00
N LEU A 925 -33.68 -28.55 -18.44
CA LEU A 925 -34.97 -28.42 -19.11
C LEU A 925 -34.93 -28.63 -20.61
N LYS A 926 -33.76 -28.59 -21.27
CA LYS A 926 -33.59 -28.81 -22.71
C LYS A 926 -33.72 -30.28 -23.12
N LYS A 927 -33.43 -31.22 -22.21
CA LYS A 927 -33.56 -32.67 -22.53
C LYS A 927 -35.06 -33.02 -22.59
N PRO A 928 -35.49 -33.81 -23.63
CA PRO A 928 -36.82 -34.39 -23.69
C PRO A 928 -37.09 -35.28 -22.46
N VAL A 929 -38.36 -35.38 -22.03
CA VAL A 929 -38.71 -36.18 -20.85
C VAL A 929 -38.44 -37.67 -21.06
N LEU A 930 -38.76 -38.17 -22.24
CA LEU A 930 -38.50 -39.57 -22.61
C LEU A 930 -37.02 -39.91 -22.57
N ASP A 931 -36.15 -39.05 -23.16
CA ASP A 931 -34.71 -39.29 -23.18
C ASP A 931 -34.11 -39.19 -21.77
N ALA A 932 -34.69 -38.35 -20.89
CA ALA A 932 -34.23 -38.17 -19.51
C ALA A 932 -34.58 -39.38 -18.63
N VAL A 933 -35.70 -40.09 -18.92
CA VAL A 933 -36.14 -41.29 -18.19
C VAL A 933 -35.49 -42.57 -18.77
N SER A 934 -35.31 -42.64 -20.08
CA SER A 934 -34.75 -43.81 -20.79
C SER A 934 -33.20 -43.81 -20.87
N SER A 935 -32.52 -42.69 -20.43
CA SER A 935 -31.06 -42.69 -20.44
C SER A 935 -30.52 -43.72 -19.45
N GLU A 936 -29.93 -44.80 -20.01
CA GLU A 936 -29.18 -45.81 -19.27
C GLU A 936 -27.91 -45.25 -18.61
#